data_e86965ffe2d5738a28e5ac0d9335ad87
#
_entry.id   e86965ffe2d5738a28e5ac0d9335ad87
#
_cell.length_a   1.000
_cell.length_b   1.000
_cell.length_c   1.000
_cell.angle_alpha   90.00
_cell.angle_beta   90.00
_cell.angle_gamma   90.00
#
_symmetry.space_group_name_H-M   'P 1'
#
loop_
_entity.id
_entity.type
_entity.pdbx_description
1 polymer ?
#
loop_
_entity_poly.entity_id
_entity_poly.type
_entity_poly.pdbx_seq_one_letter_code
_entity_poly.pdbx_strand_id
1 'polypeptide(L)'
;MKHIDEAIAPLGHPPLYNMHKYFARKTHNVVGEYVQRYSKANEIVLDPFCGSGVANIEALKRHRKTIAIDFSPVATFIVRMTGKRVEPDVLGSIHRPESGTTTRFAPDISFIGTFRRIMTAVHSQADQFYATKCPLCGSTTQFTCMIWSEVVRCSKCNGEVALYELKEKSENIFECPHCKESIELDTAETIASKPVETRIKECSTCGKRTKKPLDSDDHTLLDRIEGMTIPSGYPTDEFPTGQETLRLLQRDIKRVADLFTKRNLLVLTLIKNEIDRLDEGDVKDLLRLSLSSMVHLASKMTVVRPSRPFSSAWVQQSYWIPPVNMESNVLLLFENAVIGKDGVYKAKLETLEKIARFQEAKTFGQLRKKTGTANIMIETKSCIDAMRDLPLNSIHYIFTDPPYGGSIQYGELLFLWASWLGFTKQYASYDAMIADEIIMNDYQNKSFDDYYKMMHAAFREMHRILKPGRYMTVTFHNPEFRIRNGIIRAAIFAGFDFEKTLYQPPARPSAKGLLQPFGSLEGDYYLRFRKPRARKGGKNRKGEEIEEASLESIIVETAKRIIAYRGQPTPFTFIQNAIDPILYSEIRKHGLLIKYDPENVEAILKRHVGNVFVLPRISLNGKKGRAWWLKDSAQIKVIPLNKRVEETIVNFLNKRIKATFTEILTELYTAYKNSLTPDSQSVMAILNVIALKSGENMWRLKPSTIEYRKAHEEMIYYLGIIGKKLGYKIGIAVDECKKAWKGKRLIDLLKVERNPSFPDIPKWNNRRIWRVDIIWFSKDKVDFAFEVEYSTTIN
;
A
#
# COMPACT_ATOMS: atom_id res chain seq x y z
N MET A 1 23.97 -18.97 2.32
CA MET A 1 23.10 -17.83 2.70
C MET A 1 21.69 -18.37 2.82
N LYS A 2 21.00 -18.15 3.94
CA LYS A 2 19.57 -18.53 4.08
C LYS A 2 18.76 -17.48 3.31
N HIS A 3 17.97 -17.90 2.32
CA HIS A 3 17.14 -16.99 1.53
C HIS A 3 15.90 -16.52 2.27
N ILE A 4 15.30 -15.42 1.80
CA ILE A 4 13.96 -15.00 2.23
C ILE A 4 12.98 -15.76 1.34
N ASP A 5 12.31 -16.74 1.92
CA ASP A 5 11.37 -17.62 1.21
C ASP A 5 9.95 -17.56 1.80
N GLU A 6 9.73 -16.64 2.73
CA GLU A 6 8.47 -16.39 3.44
C GLU A 6 8.16 -14.91 3.46
N ALA A 7 6.86 -14.56 3.50
CA ALA A 7 6.43 -13.17 3.64
C ALA A 7 6.90 -12.60 5.00
N ILE A 8 7.27 -11.33 4.99
CA ILE A 8 7.71 -10.60 6.17
C ILE A 8 6.55 -9.76 6.66
N ALA A 9 6.27 -9.78 7.97
CA ALA A 9 5.23 -8.93 8.53
C ALA A 9 5.55 -7.44 8.32
N PRO A 10 4.70 -6.72 7.57
CA PRO A 10 5.01 -5.34 7.20
C PRO A 10 4.69 -4.38 8.35
N LEU A 11 5.53 -3.36 8.52
CA LEU A 11 5.33 -2.25 9.46
C LEU A 11 4.77 -1.01 8.77
N GLY A 12 3.98 -0.23 9.48
CA GLY A 12 3.60 1.11 9.02
C GLY A 12 4.84 2.00 8.84
N HIS A 13 4.77 2.92 7.88
CA HIS A 13 5.87 3.86 7.66
C HIS A 13 6.01 4.85 8.82
N PRO A 14 7.23 5.06 9.34
CA PRO A 14 7.53 6.09 10.30
C PRO A 14 7.64 7.49 9.62
N PRO A 15 7.76 8.57 10.40
CA PRO A 15 7.86 9.95 9.88
C PRO A 15 8.91 10.11 8.78
N LEU A 16 10.06 9.44 8.90
CA LEU A 16 11.15 9.45 7.92
C LEU A 16 10.67 9.17 6.49
N TYR A 17 9.66 8.32 6.31
CA TYR A 17 9.08 8.01 5.00
C TYR A 17 7.74 8.72 4.75
N ASN A 18 7.04 9.15 5.80
CA ASN A 18 5.72 9.79 5.67
C ASN A 18 5.80 11.29 5.38
N MET A 19 6.94 11.94 5.64
CA MET A 19 7.10 13.40 5.49
C MET A 19 6.81 13.93 4.08
N HIS A 20 6.89 13.09 3.06
CA HIS A 20 6.46 13.43 1.71
C HIS A 20 5.75 12.26 1.05
N LYS A 21 4.67 12.52 0.31
CA LYS A 21 3.96 11.48 -0.44
C LYS A 21 4.78 11.01 -1.63
N TYR A 22 4.75 9.71 -1.91
CA TYR A 22 5.21 9.11 -3.15
C TYR A 22 4.34 7.90 -3.51
N PHE A 23 4.19 7.61 -4.81
CA PHE A 23 3.30 6.54 -5.28
C PHE A 23 3.91 5.17 -5.07
N ALA A 24 3.08 4.16 -4.80
CA ALA A 24 3.43 2.74 -4.69
C ALA A 24 4.64 2.42 -3.78
N ARG A 25 4.90 3.24 -2.75
CA ARG A 25 6.04 3.06 -1.84
C ARG A 25 6.05 1.69 -1.18
N LYS A 26 7.16 0.98 -1.25
CA LYS A 26 7.35 -0.33 -0.62
C LYS A 26 7.57 -0.23 0.89
N THR A 27 7.12 -1.24 1.62
CA THR A 27 7.21 -1.26 3.08
C THR A 27 8.67 -1.31 3.54
N HIS A 28 9.11 -0.33 4.28
CA HIS A 28 10.51 -0.08 4.62
C HIS A 28 11.19 -1.25 5.34
N ASN A 29 10.54 -1.88 6.35
CA ASN A 29 11.13 -2.98 7.08
C ASN A 29 11.31 -4.23 6.20
N VAL A 30 10.37 -4.49 5.29
CA VAL A 30 10.49 -5.60 4.33
C VAL A 30 11.68 -5.37 3.41
N VAL A 31 11.77 -4.19 2.79
CA VAL A 31 12.92 -3.81 1.95
C VAL A 31 14.23 -3.90 2.73
N GLY A 32 14.22 -3.44 3.97
CA GLY A 32 15.38 -3.50 4.86
C GLY A 32 15.90 -4.91 5.11
N GLU A 33 15.00 -5.88 5.31
CA GLU A 33 15.37 -7.29 5.47
C GLU A 33 16.02 -7.86 4.20
N TYR A 34 15.51 -7.51 3.00
CA TYR A 34 16.12 -7.90 1.74
C TYR A 34 17.51 -7.31 1.57
N VAL A 35 17.67 -6.00 1.84
CA VAL A 35 18.99 -5.34 1.80
C VAL A 35 19.97 -6.01 2.76
N GLN A 36 19.53 -6.28 4.00
CA GLN A 36 20.38 -6.93 5.01
C GLN A 36 20.78 -8.36 4.62
N ARG A 37 19.87 -9.10 4.03
CA ARG A 37 20.06 -10.51 3.68
C ARG A 37 20.99 -10.70 2.48
N TYR A 38 20.87 -9.84 1.46
CA TYR A 38 21.58 -10.02 0.19
C TYR A 38 22.81 -9.14 0.03
N SER A 39 23.11 -8.28 1.02
CA SER A 39 24.33 -7.46 1.03
C SER A 39 24.98 -7.44 2.41
N LYS A 40 26.27 -7.05 2.45
CA LYS A 40 27.05 -6.86 3.67
C LYS A 40 27.32 -5.37 3.89
N ALA A 41 27.78 -5.00 5.10
CA ALA A 41 28.24 -3.65 5.38
C ALA A 41 29.31 -3.20 4.36
N ASN A 42 29.29 -1.94 3.95
CA ASN A 42 30.13 -1.34 2.92
C ASN A 42 30.00 -1.90 1.49
N GLU A 43 29.15 -2.90 1.25
CA GLU A 43 28.80 -3.31 -0.11
C GLU A 43 27.87 -2.30 -0.76
N ILE A 44 27.92 -2.20 -2.10
CA ILE A 44 27.10 -1.24 -2.87
C ILE A 44 25.79 -1.90 -3.26
N VAL A 45 24.70 -1.27 -2.83
CA VAL A 45 23.31 -1.60 -3.21
C VAL A 45 22.84 -0.59 -4.25
N LEU A 46 22.29 -1.06 -5.35
CA LEU A 46 21.72 -0.22 -6.41
C LEU A 46 20.19 -0.31 -6.42
N ASP A 47 19.54 0.84 -6.57
CA ASP A 47 18.15 0.93 -6.98
C ASP A 47 18.06 1.84 -8.22
N PRO A 48 17.88 1.27 -9.43
CA PRO A 48 17.79 2.04 -10.68
C PRO A 48 16.43 2.65 -10.96
N PHE A 49 15.42 2.43 -10.09
CA PHE A 49 14.11 3.05 -10.11
C PHE A 49 13.76 3.49 -8.68
N CYS A 50 14.58 4.38 -8.13
CA CYS A 50 14.62 4.58 -6.68
C CYS A 50 13.36 5.26 -6.11
N GLY A 51 12.59 5.99 -6.90
CA GLY A 51 11.43 6.73 -6.43
C GLY A 51 11.76 7.58 -5.20
N SER A 52 11.07 7.35 -4.09
CA SER A 52 11.37 8.04 -2.82
C SER A 52 12.55 7.44 -2.03
N GLY A 53 13.29 6.48 -2.60
CA GLY A 53 14.55 5.99 -2.07
C GLY A 53 14.46 5.01 -0.90
N VAL A 54 13.37 4.27 -0.74
CA VAL A 54 13.23 3.33 0.41
C VAL A 54 14.39 2.35 0.47
N ALA A 55 14.78 1.75 -0.67
CA ALA A 55 15.89 0.79 -0.70
C ALA A 55 17.23 1.44 -0.35
N ASN A 56 17.44 2.67 -0.82
CA ASN A 56 18.65 3.43 -0.56
C ASN A 56 18.76 3.85 0.91
N ILE A 57 17.69 4.35 1.50
CA ILE A 57 17.64 4.74 2.91
C ILE A 57 17.81 3.51 3.81
N GLU A 58 17.15 2.39 3.51
CA GLU A 58 17.34 1.14 4.26
C GLU A 58 18.77 0.58 4.10
N ALA A 59 19.43 0.83 2.98
CA ALA A 59 20.86 0.49 2.79
C ALA A 59 21.76 1.35 3.69
N LEU A 60 21.54 2.66 3.74
CA LEU A 60 22.29 3.58 4.61
C LEU A 60 22.11 3.25 6.10
N LYS A 61 20.90 2.97 6.55
CA LYS A 61 20.59 2.55 7.94
C LYS A 61 21.34 1.29 8.36
N ARG A 62 21.72 0.47 7.40
CA ARG A 62 22.46 -0.79 7.59
C ARG A 62 23.92 -0.69 7.24
N HIS A 63 24.46 0.50 7.13
CA HIS A 63 25.88 0.77 6.78
C HIS A 63 26.31 0.21 5.43
N ARG A 64 25.41 0.17 4.44
CA ARG A 64 25.74 -0.12 3.05
C ARG A 64 26.03 1.18 2.32
N LYS A 65 26.79 1.09 1.26
CA LYS A 65 26.87 2.14 0.24
C LYS A 65 25.72 1.95 -0.73
N THR A 66 25.24 3.04 -1.36
CA THR A 66 24.09 2.91 -2.26
C THR A 66 24.16 3.86 -3.45
N ILE A 67 23.51 3.43 -4.55
CA ILE A 67 23.30 4.25 -5.73
C ILE A 67 21.79 4.33 -5.94
N ALA A 68 21.25 5.55 -6.01
CA ALA A 68 19.87 5.86 -6.29
C ALA A 68 19.78 6.52 -7.66
N ILE A 69 19.01 5.95 -8.57
CA ILE A 69 18.81 6.49 -9.90
C ILE A 69 17.30 6.67 -10.11
N ASP A 70 16.90 7.82 -10.62
CA ASP A 70 15.55 8.07 -11.11
C ASP A 70 15.57 9.11 -12.22
N PHE A 71 14.65 9.00 -13.18
CA PHE A 71 14.52 10.01 -14.22
C PHE A 71 13.94 11.33 -13.69
N SER A 72 13.19 11.26 -12.58
CA SER A 72 12.48 12.39 -11.99
C SER A 72 13.33 13.17 -10.97
N PRO A 73 13.50 14.49 -11.14
CA PRO A 73 14.17 15.32 -10.15
C PRO A 73 13.42 15.43 -8.82
N VAL A 74 12.09 15.25 -8.84
CA VAL A 74 11.28 15.17 -7.62
C VAL A 74 11.66 13.94 -6.80
N ALA A 75 11.81 12.79 -7.44
CA ALA A 75 12.20 11.55 -6.80
C ALA A 75 13.57 11.70 -6.13
N THR A 76 14.58 12.12 -6.89
CA THR A 76 15.96 12.27 -6.38
C THR A 76 16.08 13.37 -5.33
N PHE A 77 15.29 14.44 -5.41
CA PHE A 77 15.18 15.45 -4.34
C PHE A 77 14.64 14.84 -3.05
N ILE A 78 13.56 14.04 -3.12
CA ILE A 78 13.00 13.35 -1.95
C ILE A 78 14.05 12.41 -1.34
N VAL A 79 14.77 11.60 -2.16
CA VAL A 79 15.83 10.72 -1.66
C VAL A 79 16.89 11.51 -0.91
N ARG A 80 17.38 12.60 -1.52
CA ARG A 80 18.40 13.47 -0.92
C ARG A 80 17.90 14.05 0.40
N MET A 81 16.71 14.61 0.40
CA MET A 81 16.14 15.21 1.60
C MET A 81 15.80 14.17 2.66
N THR A 82 15.41 12.96 2.31
CA THR A 82 15.15 11.89 3.28
C THR A 82 16.44 11.44 3.97
N GLY A 83 17.50 11.21 3.21
CA GLY A 83 18.77 10.69 3.74
C GLY A 83 19.67 11.71 4.41
N LYS A 84 19.61 12.97 3.96
CA LYS A 84 20.50 14.06 4.43
C LYS A 84 20.33 14.32 5.92
N ARG A 85 21.43 14.20 6.65
CA ARG A 85 21.50 14.55 8.07
C ARG A 85 21.53 16.08 8.17
N VAL A 86 20.76 16.61 9.08
CA VAL A 86 20.73 18.03 9.41
C VAL A 86 21.02 18.15 10.90
N GLU A 87 22.09 18.79 11.25
CA GLU A 87 22.55 18.84 12.64
C GLU A 87 21.53 19.59 13.54
N PRO A 88 21.48 19.27 14.84
CA PRO A 88 20.46 19.80 15.76
C PRO A 88 20.41 21.33 15.86
N ASP A 89 21.54 22.01 15.74
CA ASP A 89 21.62 23.47 15.72
C ASP A 89 20.98 24.09 14.48
N VAL A 90 21.18 23.48 13.31
CA VAL A 90 20.52 23.87 12.05
C VAL A 90 19.03 23.53 12.09
N LEU A 91 18.67 22.41 12.73
CA LEU A 91 17.27 21.99 12.85
C LEU A 91 16.48 22.89 13.82
N GLY A 92 17.08 23.34 14.91
CA GLY A 92 16.44 24.13 15.95
C GLY A 92 15.51 23.32 16.87
N SER A 93 14.79 24.02 17.77
CA SER A 93 13.91 23.41 18.76
C SER A 93 12.45 23.84 18.60
N ILE A 94 11.52 22.91 18.73
CA ILE A 94 10.08 23.20 18.80
C ILE A 94 9.74 23.86 20.15
N HIS A 95 10.42 23.51 21.25
CA HIS A 95 10.20 24.10 22.55
C HIS A 95 10.89 25.48 22.60
N ARG A 96 10.15 26.54 22.97
CA ARG A 96 10.77 27.82 23.30
C ARG A 96 11.67 27.59 24.52
N PRO A 97 12.90 28.13 24.56
CA PRO A 97 13.62 28.20 25.82
C PRO A 97 12.77 29.02 26.80
N GLU A 98 12.60 28.51 28.03
CA GLU A 98 11.92 29.26 29.11
C GLU A 98 12.59 30.62 29.23
N SER A 99 11.77 31.66 29.13
CA SER A 99 12.21 33.07 29.15
C SER A 99 12.95 33.40 30.43
N GLY A 100 14.20 33.70 30.29
CA GLY A 100 15.02 34.05 31.46
C GLY A 100 16.14 35.07 31.22
N THR A 101 16.43 35.51 30.01
CA THR A 101 17.43 36.55 29.75
C THR A 101 17.15 37.34 28.48
N THR A 102 16.80 38.59 28.62
CA THR A 102 16.69 39.58 27.53
C THR A 102 18.10 39.97 27.05
N THR A 103 18.74 39.10 26.27
CA THR A 103 19.84 39.51 25.41
C THR A 103 19.33 39.66 23.99
N ARG A 104 19.70 40.73 23.28
CA ARG A 104 19.45 40.95 21.85
C ARG A 104 20.14 39.82 21.08
N PHE A 105 19.45 38.70 20.89
CA PHE A 105 19.97 37.58 20.10
C PHE A 105 19.81 37.90 18.60
N ALA A 106 20.82 37.50 17.85
CA ALA A 106 20.71 37.36 16.40
C ALA A 106 19.45 36.54 16.05
N PRO A 107 18.76 36.83 14.93
CA PRO A 107 17.56 36.07 14.53
C PRO A 107 17.87 34.59 14.42
N ASP A 108 16.99 33.74 14.99
CA ASP A 108 17.11 32.30 14.91
C ASP A 108 16.97 31.86 13.43
N ILE A 109 18.12 31.52 12.84
CA ILE A 109 18.23 31.09 11.42
C ILE A 109 18.08 29.58 11.23
N SER A 110 17.82 28.84 12.33
CA SER A 110 17.52 27.40 12.26
C SER A 110 16.25 27.12 11.43
N PHE A 111 16.04 25.86 11.08
CA PHE A 111 14.84 25.43 10.33
C PHE A 111 13.54 25.83 11.06
N ILE A 112 13.44 25.54 12.36
CA ILE A 112 12.26 25.91 13.17
C ILE A 112 12.18 27.42 13.38
N GLY A 113 13.28 28.11 13.62
CA GLY A 113 13.30 29.58 13.76
C GLY A 113 12.86 30.29 12.49
N THR A 114 13.39 29.83 11.34
CA THR A 114 13.02 30.36 10.02
C THR A 114 11.56 30.06 9.69
N PHE A 115 11.08 28.82 9.96
CA PHE A 115 9.67 28.46 9.82
C PHE A 115 8.76 29.41 10.61
N ARG A 116 9.05 29.64 11.89
CA ARG A 116 8.27 30.58 12.73
C ARG A 116 8.23 31.99 12.15
N ARG A 117 9.37 32.48 11.66
CA ARG A 117 9.46 33.81 11.03
C ARG A 117 8.61 33.91 9.79
N ILE A 118 8.67 32.88 8.90
CA ILE A 118 7.82 32.79 7.71
C ILE A 118 6.35 32.76 8.13
N MET A 119 5.98 31.91 9.08
CA MET A 119 4.60 31.85 9.54
C MET A 119 4.10 33.16 10.11
N THR A 120 4.88 33.86 10.88
CA THR A 120 4.52 35.18 11.40
C THR A 120 4.27 36.18 10.26
N ALA A 121 5.14 36.22 9.26
CA ALA A 121 5.00 37.11 8.11
C ALA A 121 3.78 36.77 7.24
N VAL A 122 3.49 35.47 7.07
CA VAL A 122 2.34 35.03 6.29
C VAL A 122 1.03 35.17 7.08
N HIS A 123 1.00 34.88 8.38
CA HIS A 123 -0.18 35.09 9.23
C HIS A 123 -0.66 36.52 9.24
N SER A 124 0.26 37.48 9.30
CA SER A 124 -0.10 38.92 9.28
C SER A 124 -0.89 39.33 8.02
N GLN A 125 -0.75 38.59 6.92
CA GLN A 125 -1.43 38.85 5.66
C GLN A 125 -2.61 37.90 5.43
N ALA A 126 -2.51 36.63 5.82
CA ALA A 126 -3.37 35.54 5.39
C ALA A 126 -4.40 35.04 6.43
N ASP A 127 -4.25 35.37 7.72
CA ASP A 127 -5.18 34.93 8.76
C ASP A 127 -6.64 35.29 8.44
N GLN A 128 -6.85 36.51 7.94
CA GLN A 128 -8.16 37.00 7.56
C GLN A 128 -8.82 36.19 6.43
N PHE A 129 -8.05 35.45 5.61
CA PHE A 129 -8.59 34.67 4.49
C PHE A 129 -9.29 33.38 4.96
N TYR A 130 -9.00 32.91 6.16
CA TYR A 130 -9.61 31.73 6.76
C TYR A 130 -10.53 32.06 7.95
N ALA A 131 -10.81 33.35 8.17
CA ALA A 131 -11.67 33.79 9.24
C ALA A 131 -13.14 33.42 9.00
N THR A 132 -13.84 33.00 10.05
CA THR A 132 -15.27 32.70 10.05
C THR A 132 -15.84 32.88 11.46
N LYS A 133 -17.16 32.99 11.60
CA LYS A 133 -17.81 33.03 12.90
C LYS A 133 -18.14 31.62 13.40
N CYS A 134 -17.78 31.34 14.65
CA CYS A 134 -18.18 30.10 15.30
C CYS A 134 -19.69 30.11 15.60
N PRO A 135 -20.48 29.14 15.10
CA PRO A 135 -21.92 29.12 15.36
C PRO A 135 -22.29 28.80 16.81
N LEU A 136 -21.33 28.36 17.63
CA LEU A 136 -21.58 27.97 19.03
C LEU A 136 -21.33 29.12 20.04
N CYS A 137 -20.38 30.03 19.74
CA CYS A 137 -20.02 31.10 20.66
C CYS A 137 -20.01 32.50 20.00
N GLY A 138 -20.29 32.60 18.71
CA GLY A 138 -20.33 33.87 17.97
C GLY A 138 -18.98 34.52 17.70
N SER A 139 -17.86 34.00 18.27
CA SER A 139 -16.54 34.59 18.13
C SER A 139 -15.92 34.30 16.75
N THR A 140 -15.09 35.22 16.29
CA THR A 140 -14.26 35.01 15.09
C THR A 140 -13.19 33.97 15.38
N THR A 141 -13.08 32.99 14.48
CA THR A 141 -12.09 31.92 14.55
C THR A 141 -11.64 31.57 13.12
N GLN A 142 -10.64 30.70 12.98
CA GLN A 142 -10.25 30.18 11.68
C GLN A 142 -10.99 28.88 11.38
N PHE A 143 -11.46 28.70 10.16
CA PHE A 143 -11.95 27.41 9.72
C PHE A 143 -10.79 26.46 9.34
N THR A 144 -11.01 25.17 9.55
CA THR A 144 -10.06 24.13 9.17
C THR A 144 -10.14 23.80 7.69
N CYS A 145 -11.36 23.76 7.17
CA CYS A 145 -11.63 23.53 5.76
C CYS A 145 -13.01 24.03 5.36
N MET A 146 -13.17 24.29 4.07
CA MET A 146 -14.43 24.65 3.42
C MET A 146 -14.76 23.56 2.41
N ILE A 147 -16.05 23.19 2.34
CA ILE A 147 -16.53 22.17 1.41
C ILE A 147 -17.08 22.87 0.17
N TRP A 148 -16.60 22.44 -0.99
CA TRP A 148 -17.06 22.86 -2.30
C TRP A 148 -17.87 21.74 -2.94
N SER A 149 -18.92 22.10 -3.64
CA SER A 149 -19.80 21.18 -4.34
C SER A 149 -20.03 21.62 -5.75
N GLU A 150 -19.99 20.71 -6.69
CA GLU A 150 -20.54 20.92 -8.01
C GLU A 150 -22.04 21.19 -7.90
N VAL A 151 -22.55 22.08 -8.73
CA VAL A 151 -23.95 22.39 -8.93
C VAL A 151 -24.38 21.80 -10.25
N VAL A 152 -25.38 20.95 -10.20
CA VAL A 152 -25.93 20.29 -11.39
C VAL A 152 -27.34 20.80 -11.68
N ARG A 153 -27.71 20.78 -12.95
CA ARG A 153 -29.06 21.10 -13.40
C ARG A 153 -29.88 19.84 -13.53
N CYS A 154 -31.06 19.85 -12.88
CA CYS A 154 -32.01 18.74 -13.04
C CYS A 154 -32.62 18.78 -14.44
N SER A 155 -32.51 17.70 -15.20
CA SER A 155 -33.04 17.60 -16.56
C SER A 155 -34.55 17.74 -16.66
N LYS A 156 -35.30 17.47 -15.57
CA LYS A 156 -36.77 17.56 -15.55
C LYS A 156 -37.32 18.93 -15.16
N CYS A 157 -36.78 19.51 -14.10
CA CYS A 157 -37.33 20.77 -13.57
C CYS A 157 -36.40 21.98 -13.79
N ASN A 158 -35.25 21.79 -14.42
CA ASN A 158 -34.20 22.81 -14.61
C ASN A 158 -33.68 23.45 -13.30
N GLY A 159 -34.06 22.90 -12.16
CA GLY A 159 -33.57 23.36 -10.85
C GLY A 159 -32.10 23.12 -10.67
N GLU A 160 -31.39 24.11 -10.14
CA GLU A 160 -29.93 24.02 -9.85
C GLU A 160 -29.75 23.51 -8.43
N VAL A 161 -28.95 22.44 -8.27
CA VAL A 161 -28.78 21.76 -7.00
C VAL A 161 -27.32 21.44 -6.73
N ALA A 162 -26.83 21.76 -5.51
CA ALA A 162 -25.53 21.36 -5.08
C ALA A 162 -25.51 19.87 -4.73
N LEU A 163 -24.57 19.12 -5.27
CA LEU A 163 -24.48 17.66 -5.05
C LEU A 163 -24.30 17.29 -3.57
N TYR A 164 -23.64 18.14 -2.79
CA TYR A 164 -23.45 17.96 -1.35
C TYR A 164 -24.78 17.89 -0.58
N GLU A 165 -25.81 18.53 -1.08
CA GLU A 165 -27.15 18.63 -0.46
C GLU A 165 -28.06 17.45 -0.87
N LEU A 166 -27.63 16.67 -1.87
CA LEU A 166 -28.41 15.59 -2.44
C LEU A 166 -28.28 14.28 -1.65
N LYS A 167 -29.36 13.51 -1.68
CA LYS A 167 -29.44 12.18 -1.13
C LYS A 167 -29.12 11.17 -2.22
N GLU A 168 -28.04 10.41 -2.06
CA GLU A 168 -27.68 9.33 -2.97
C GLU A 168 -28.68 8.17 -2.81
N LYS A 169 -29.31 7.74 -3.90
CA LYS A 169 -30.21 6.58 -3.96
C LYS A 169 -29.44 5.30 -4.29
N SER A 170 -28.48 5.42 -5.21
CA SER A 170 -27.56 4.37 -5.63
C SER A 170 -26.31 5.01 -6.21
N GLU A 171 -25.29 4.22 -6.56
CA GLU A 171 -24.03 4.72 -7.11
C GLU A 171 -24.27 5.72 -8.25
N ASN A 172 -23.82 6.97 -8.08
CA ASN A 172 -23.96 8.11 -9.00
C ASN A 172 -25.41 8.56 -9.33
N ILE A 173 -26.44 8.09 -8.59
CA ILE A 173 -27.84 8.48 -8.79
C ILE A 173 -28.36 9.21 -7.55
N PHE A 174 -28.84 10.43 -7.73
CA PHE A 174 -29.29 11.31 -6.66
C PHE A 174 -30.77 11.70 -6.84
N GLU A 175 -31.45 12.10 -5.77
CA GLU A 175 -32.81 12.60 -5.81
C GLU A 175 -32.82 14.13 -5.90
N CYS A 176 -33.51 14.67 -6.90
CA CYS A 176 -33.75 16.11 -7.01
C CYS A 176 -34.65 16.58 -5.86
N PRO A 177 -34.26 17.56 -5.03
CA PRO A 177 -35.08 18.06 -3.92
C PRO A 177 -36.34 18.78 -4.39
N HIS A 178 -36.35 19.33 -5.62
CA HIS A 178 -37.44 20.10 -6.16
C HIS A 178 -38.53 19.23 -6.76
N CYS A 179 -38.22 18.28 -7.61
CA CYS A 179 -39.19 17.46 -8.35
C CYS A 179 -39.18 15.98 -8.00
N LYS A 180 -38.26 15.53 -7.11
CA LYS A 180 -38.08 14.13 -6.67
C LYS A 180 -37.61 13.15 -7.74
N GLU A 181 -37.34 13.60 -8.94
CA GLU A 181 -36.76 12.78 -9.99
C GLU A 181 -35.30 12.43 -9.75
N SER A 182 -34.82 11.39 -10.43
CA SER A 182 -33.44 10.96 -10.34
C SER A 182 -32.50 11.85 -11.17
N ILE A 183 -31.38 12.26 -10.60
CA ILE A 183 -30.29 12.94 -11.28
C ILE A 183 -29.14 11.93 -11.40
N GLU A 184 -28.77 11.58 -12.62
CA GLU A 184 -27.63 10.73 -12.91
C GLU A 184 -26.40 11.60 -13.18
N LEU A 185 -25.35 11.49 -12.36
CA LEU A 185 -24.17 12.34 -12.46
C LEU A 185 -23.44 12.22 -13.81
N ASP A 186 -23.45 11.03 -14.42
CA ASP A 186 -22.74 10.78 -15.66
C ASP A 186 -23.33 11.54 -16.86
N THR A 187 -24.59 11.96 -16.75
CA THR A 187 -25.33 12.68 -17.79
C THR A 187 -25.77 14.09 -17.39
N ALA A 188 -25.68 14.45 -16.10
CA ALA A 188 -26.10 15.72 -15.58
C ALA A 188 -25.17 16.86 -16.01
N GLU A 189 -25.76 17.99 -16.44
CA GLU A 189 -25.02 19.20 -16.76
C GLU A 189 -24.46 19.83 -15.48
N THR A 190 -23.13 19.85 -15.33
CA THR A 190 -22.46 20.62 -14.28
C THR A 190 -22.33 22.07 -14.71
N ILE A 191 -22.96 22.98 -13.97
CA ILE A 191 -23.03 24.41 -14.34
C ILE A 191 -22.08 25.29 -13.54
N ALA A 192 -21.71 24.89 -12.32
CA ALA A 192 -20.84 25.65 -11.44
C ALA A 192 -20.22 24.76 -10.35
N SER A 193 -19.26 25.33 -9.62
CA SER A 193 -18.83 24.83 -8.32
C SER A 193 -18.95 25.93 -7.30
N LYS A 194 -19.63 25.66 -6.14
CA LYS A 194 -19.83 26.64 -5.08
C LYS A 194 -19.42 26.09 -3.71
N PRO A 195 -18.98 26.94 -2.78
CA PRO A 195 -18.78 26.54 -1.40
C PRO A 195 -20.13 26.36 -0.70
N VAL A 196 -20.24 25.33 0.15
CA VAL A 196 -21.51 24.95 0.79
C VAL A 196 -21.45 24.85 2.30
N GLU A 197 -20.29 24.52 2.88
CA GLU A 197 -20.15 24.30 4.32
C GLU A 197 -18.77 24.70 4.80
N THR A 198 -18.70 25.38 5.94
CA THR A 198 -17.45 25.68 6.65
C THR A 198 -17.28 24.73 7.83
N ARG A 199 -16.06 24.23 8.07
CA ARG A 199 -15.74 23.29 9.14
C ARG A 199 -14.65 23.82 10.05
N ILE A 200 -14.94 23.86 11.34
CA ILE A 200 -14.06 24.30 12.41
C ILE A 200 -13.72 23.08 13.26
N LYS A 201 -12.46 22.61 13.22
CA LYS A 201 -12.02 21.47 14.02
C LYS A 201 -11.89 21.82 15.50
N GLU A 202 -11.48 23.07 15.77
CA GLU A 202 -11.30 23.60 17.11
C GLU A 202 -11.46 25.14 17.05
N CYS A 203 -12.45 25.65 17.74
CA CYS A 203 -12.66 27.09 17.83
C CYS A 203 -11.65 27.70 18.79
N SER A 204 -10.99 28.77 18.40
CA SER A 204 -9.98 29.47 19.21
C SER A 204 -10.49 29.99 20.57
N THR A 205 -11.81 30.25 20.69
CA THR A 205 -12.42 30.77 21.91
C THR A 205 -13.07 29.69 22.76
N CYS A 206 -13.96 28.85 22.18
CA CYS A 206 -14.69 27.84 22.94
C CYS A 206 -14.09 26.43 22.87
N GLY A 207 -13.03 26.20 22.09
CA GLY A 207 -12.38 24.90 21.93
C GLY A 207 -13.23 23.82 21.24
N LYS A 208 -14.47 24.15 20.85
CA LYS A 208 -15.40 23.15 20.31
C LYS A 208 -15.24 22.93 18.82
N ARG A 209 -15.53 21.71 18.41
CA ARG A 209 -15.63 21.30 17.01
C ARG A 209 -17.05 21.56 16.49
N THR A 210 -17.15 22.14 15.29
CA THR A 210 -18.43 22.45 14.67
C THR A 210 -18.34 22.55 13.15
N LYS A 211 -19.48 22.67 12.50
CA LYS A 211 -19.64 22.97 11.10
C LYS A 211 -20.88 23.87 10.92
N LYS A 212 -20.89 24.65 9.87
CA LYS A 212 -22.02 25.53 9.54
C LYS A 212 -22.15 25.70 8.03
N PRO A 213 -23.35 25.96 7.48
CA PRO A 213 -23.47 26.52 6.13
C PRO A 213 -22.78 27.88 6.09
N LEU A 214 -22.47 28.39 4.89
CA LEU A 214 -21.90 29.71 4.75
C LEU A 214 -22.90 30.79 5.16
N ASP A 215 -22.41 31.80 5.86
CA ASP A 215 -23.17 33.02 6.16
C ASP A 215 -22.72 34.21 5.26
N SER A 216 -23.33 35.36 5.47
CA SER A 216 -23.07 36.59 4.72
C SER A 216 -21.59 37.04 4.81
N ASP A 217 -20.98 36.85 5.99
CA ASP A 217 -19.59 37.23 6.21
C ASP A 217 -18.63 36.32 5.41
N ASP A 218 -18.95 35.00 5.38
CA ASP A 218 -18.19 34.04 4.56
C ASP A 218 -18.28 34.37 3.07
N HIS A 219 -19.46 34.74 2.56
CA HIS A 219 -19.66 35.16 1.18
C HIS A 219 -18.91 36.46 0.86
N THR A 220 -19.02 37.46 1.72
CA THR A 220 -18.29 38.74 1.55
C THR A 220 -16.78 38.52 1.53
N LEU A 221 -16.27 37.60 2.36
CA LEU A 221 -14.86 37.23 2.33
C LEU A 221 -14.45 36.55 1.01
N LEU A 222 -15.28 35.66 0.49
CA LEU A 222 -15.03 35.00 -0.79
C LEU A 222 -14.98 36.02 -1.92
N ASP A 223 -15.96 36.92 -2.03
CA ASP A 223 -16.01 37.94 -3.07
C ASP A 223 -14.78 38.87 -3.01
N ARG A 224 -14.36 39.26 -1.80
CA ARG A 224 -13.13 40.03 -1.60
C ARG A 224 -11.91 39.26 -2.13
N ILE A 225 -11.77 37.97 -1.83
CA ILE A 225 -10.63 37.14 -2.28
C ILE A 225 -10.67 37.00 -3.81
N GLU A 226 -11.86 36.82 -4.41
CA GLU A 226 -11.98 36.76 -5.87
C GLU A 226 -11.56 38.07 -6.56
N GLY A 227 -11.74 39.22 -5.92
CA GLY A 227 -11.25 40.53 -6.40
C GLY A 227 -9.73 40.73 -6.23
N MET A 228 -9.01 39.90 -5.44
CA MET A 228 -7.59 40.11 -5.17
C MET A 228 -6.69 39.70 -6.34
N THR A 229 -5.57 40.37 -6.52
CA THR A 229 -4.51 39.94 -7.43
C THR A 229 -3.58 38.96 -6.71
N ILE A 230 -3.30 37.82 -7.32
CA ILE A 230 -2.34 36.86 -6.77
C ILE A 230 -0.92 37.40 -7.04
N PRO A 231 -0.04 37.48 -6.04
CA PRO A 231 1.35 37.88 -6.23
C PRO A 231 2.08 36.96 -7.22
N SER A 232 3.07 37.45 -7.92
CA SER A 232 3.95 36.62 -8.74
C SER A 232 4.70 35.60 -7.89
N GLY A 233 5.12 34.47 -8.51
CA GLY A 233 5.91 33.41 -7.84
C GLY A 233 5.23 32.05 -7.74
N TYR A 234 3.93 31.95 -8.02
CA TYR A 234 3.27 30.66 -8.18
C TYR A 234 3.61 30.01 -9.53
N PRO A 235 3.49 28.67 -9.65
CA PRO A 235 3.77 27.96 -10.88
C PRO A 235 2.71 28.27 -11.96
N THR A 236 3.18 28.66 -13.14
CA THR A 236 2.35 28.96 -14.31
C THR A 236 2.44 27.88 -15.39
N ASP A 237 3.11 26.77 -15.07
CA ASP A 237 3.35 25.65 -15.99
C ASP A 237 2.01 25.04 -16.45
N GLU A 238 1.91 24.77 -17.75
CA GLU A 238 0.79 24.06 -18.37
C GLU A 238 1.01 22.56 -18.22
N PHE A 239 -0.08 21.81 -17.99
CA PHE A 239 0.00 20.35 -17.90
C PHE A 239 0.41 19.75 -19.25
N PRO A 240 1.34 18.77 -19.24
CA PRO A 240 1.63 18.00 -20.44
C PRO A 240 0.38 17.21 -20.86
N THR A 241 0.22 17.00 -22.17
CA THR A 241 -0.85 16.11 -22.65
C THR A 241 -0.49 14.67 -22.35
N GLY A 242 -1.37 13.97 -21.64
CA GLY A 242 -1.12 12.58 -21.23
C GLY A 242 -2.38 11.87 -20.74
N GLN A 243 -2.23 10.64 -20.33
CA GLN A 243 -3.34 9.79 -19.91
C GLN A 243 -4.03 10.31 -18.64
N GLU A 244 -3.26 10.78 -17.66
CA GLU A 244 -3.80 11.30 -16.39
C GLU A 244 -4.23 12.76 -16.51
N THR A 245 -3.50 13.55 -17.25
CA THR A 245 -3.74 15.00 -17.42
C THR A 245 -4.92 15.29 -18.33
N LEU A 246 -5.26 14.41 -19.28
CA LEU A 246 -6.42 14.57 -20.17
C LEU A 246 -7.72 14.88 -19.42
N ARG A 247 -7.94 14.24 -18.26
CA ARG A 247 -9.14 14.49 -17.43
C ARG A 247 -9.24 15.91 -16.92
N LEU A 248 -8.09 16.55 -16.66
CA LEU A 248 -8.04 17.96 -16.26
C LEU A 248 -8.31 18.86 -17.47
N LEU A 249 -7.66 18.57 -18.61
CA LEU A 249 -7.82 19.34 -19.85
C LEU A 249 -9.27 19.31 -20.34
N GLN A 250 -9.97 18.19 -20.19
CA GLN A 250 -11.41 18.07 -20.50
C GLN A 250 -12.30 18.93 -19.59
N ARG A 251 -11.81 19.35 -18.44
CA ARG A 251 -12.48 20.25 -17.48
C ARG A 251 -11.94 21.69 -17.56
N ASP A 252 -11.25 22.04 -18.63
CA ASP A 252 -10.60 23.35 -18.86
C ASP A 252 -9.56 23.73 -17.79
N ILE A 253 -8.99 22.74 -17.10
CA ILE A 253 -7.88 22.92 -16.15
C ILE A 253 -6.58 22.70 -16.91
N LYS A 254 -5.94 23.80 -17.34
CA LYS A 254 -4.77 23.76 -18.22
C LYS A 254 -3.46 23.89 -17.47
N ARG A 255 -3.46 24.64 -16.34
CA ARG A 255 -2.26 24.97 -15.58
C ARG A 255 -2.30 24.38 -14.20
N VAL A 256 -1.12 24.18 -13.63
CA VAL A 256 -1.00 23.71 -12.23
C VAL A 256 -1.72 24.65 -11.25
N ALA A 257 -1.70 25.96 -11.49
CA ALA A 257 -2.43 26.94 -10.69
C ALA A 257 -3.95 26.71 -10.64
N ASP A 258 -4.55 26.20 -11.72
CA ASP A 258 -5.99 25.98 -11.83
C ASP A 258 -6.52 24.87 -10.91
N LEU A 259 -5.62 24.02 -10.38
CA LEU A 259 -5.95 23.01 -9.38
C LEU A 259 -6.32 23.58 -8.01
N PHE A 260 -6.08 24.87 -7.78
CA PHE A 260 -6.29 25.48 -6.47
C PHE A 260 -7.47 26.46 -6.52
N THR A 261 -8.11 26.68 -5.36
CA THR A 261 -8.96 27.84 -5.18
C THR A 261 -8.07 29.09 -5.15
N LYS A 262 -8.63 30.25 -5.49
CA LYS A 262 -7.86 31.51 -5.49
C LYS A 262 -7.28 31.82 -4.12
N ARG A 263 -8.03 31.55 -3.04
CA ARG A 263 -7.56 31.66 -1.66
C ARG A 263 -6.31 30.81 -1.40
N ASN A 264 -6.40 29.51 -1.70
CA ASN A 264 -5.30 28.59 -1.42
C ASN A 264 -4.08 28.91 -2.29
N LEU A 265 -4.28 29.28 -3.56
CA LEU A 265 -3.18 29.68 -4.44
C LEU A 265 -2.47 30.94 -3.91
N LEU A 266 -3.25 31.91 -3.42
CA LEU A 266 -2.72 33.14 -2.84
C LEU A 266 -1.84 32.85 -1.62
N VAL A 267 -2.34 32.05 -0.67
CA VAL A 267 -1.58 31.72 0.55
C VAL A 267 -0.38 30.83 0.27
N LEU A 268 -0.50 29.85 -0.62
CA LEU A 268 0.63 29.04 -1.10
C LEU A 268 1.73 29.92 -1.70
N THR A 269 1.33 30.93 -2.48
CA THR A 269 2.27 31.88 -3.12
C THR A 269 3.00 32.73 -2.09
N LEU A 270 2.29 33.23 -1.06
CA LEU A 270 2.93 33.97 0.04
C LEU A 270 4.00 33.12 0.74
N ILE A 271 3.66 31.86 1.10
CA ILE A 271 4.61 30.95 1.74
C ILE A 271 5.82 30.69 0.83
N LYS A 272 5.56 30.38 -0.46
CA LYS A 272 6.62 30.12 -1.44
C LYS A 272 7.56 31.30 -1.59
N ASN A 273 7.03 32.50 -1.70
CA ASN A 273 7.82 33.71 -1.87
C ASN A 273 8.73 33.96 -0.67
N GLU A 274 8.25 33.71 0.56
CA GLU A 274 9.11 33.83 1.76
C GLU A 274 10.23 32.75 1.75
N ILE A 275 9.93 31.53 1.29
CA ILE A 275 10.94 30.47 1.17
C ILE A 275 11.96 30.81 0.05
N ASP A 276 11.50 31.35 -1.08
CA ASP A 276 12.38 31.67 -2.22
C ASP A 276 13.37 32.80 -1.90
N ARG A 277 13.02 33.71 -0.98
CA ARG A 277 13.92 34.79 -0.50
C ARG A 277 15.07 34.28 0.37
N LEU A 278 15.01 33.06 0.87
CA LEU A 278 16.09 32.49 1.69
C LEU A 278 17.32 32.17 0.82
N ASP A 279 18.49 32.26 1.44
CA ASP A 279 19.73 31.77 0.84
C ASP A 279 19.65 30.26 0.59
N GLU A 280 20.38 29.80 -0.43
CA GLU A 280 20.47 28.37 -0.74
C GLU A 280 21.11 27.60 0.43
N GLY A 281 20.53 26.47 0.79
CA GLY A 281 21.03 25.67 1.92
C GLY A 281 19.97 24.72 2.49
N ASP A 282 20.35 24.02 3.55
CA ASP A 282 19.55 22.96 4.15
C ASP A 282 18.20 23.46 4.66
N VAL A 283 18.14 24.63 5.25
CA VAL A 283 16.90 25.24 5.77
C VAL A 283 15.92 25.52 4.64
N LYS A 284 16.38 26.13 3.53
CA LYS A 284 15.55 26.38 2.35
C LYS A 284 15.04 25.09 1.74
N ASP A 285 15.91 24.09 1.58
CA ASP A 285 15.55 22.79 1.03
C ASP A 285 14.51 22.04 1.89
N LEU A 286 14.64 22.09 3.22
CA LEU A 286 13.65 21.49 4.13
C LEU A 286 12.30 22.21 4.08
N LEU A 287 12.29 23.53 3.94
CA LEU A 287 11.04 24.31 3.78
C LEU A 287 10.40 24.06 2.42
N ARG A 288 11.17 23.95 1.33
CA ARG A 288 10.69 23.54 0.00
C ARG A 288 10.10 22.14 0.04
N LEU A 289 10.76 21.20 0.73
CA LEU A 289 10.24 19.85 0.95
C LEU A 289 8.90 19.88 1.71
N SER A 290 8.83 20.69 2.78
CA SER A 290 7.61 20.84 3.59
C SER A 290 6.46 21.41 2.76
N LEU A 291 6.71 22.46 1.98
CA LEU A 291 5.72 23.04 1.08
C LEU A 291 5.26 22.02 0.03
N SER A 292 6.19 21.38 -0.68
CA SER A 292 5.84 20.40 -1.71
C SER A 292 5.08 19.21 -1.14
N SER A 293 5.39 18.78 0.09
CA SER A 293 4.73 17.64 0.73
C SER A 293 3.22 17.83 0.96
N MET A 294 2.73 19.08 0.99
CA MET A 294 1.34 19.38 1.30
C MET A 294 0.54 20.02 0.15
N VAL A 295 1.17 20.47 -0.95
CA VAL A 295 0.46 21.17 -2.03
C VAL A 295 -0.69 20.35 -2.62
N HIS A 296 -0.54 19.04 -2.76
CA HIS A 296 -1.61 18.17 -3.23
C HIS A 296 -2.82 18.15 -2.27
N LEU A 297 -2.62 18.39 -0.97
CA LEU A 297 -3.69 18.49 0.02
C LEU A 297 -4.37 19.87 0.05
N ALA A 298 -3.73 20.87 -0.52
CA ALA A 298 -4.28 22.21 -0.69
C ALA A 298 -5.10 22.36 -2.01
N SER A 299 -5.04 21.34 -2.88
CA SER A 299 -5.72 21.36 -4.19
C SER A 299 -7.18 20.90 -4.10
N LYS A 300 -7.92 21.17 -5.18
CA LYS A 300 -9.29 20.70 -5.39
C LYS A 300 -9.42 19.17 -5.49
N MET A 301 -8.31 18.42 -5.56
CA MET A 301 -8.30 16.95 -5.68
C MET A 301 -8.58 16.22 -4.35
N THR A 302 -8.86 16.92 -3.26
CA THR A 302 -9.09 16.32 -1.94
C THR A 302 -10.54 15.93 -1.73
N VAL A 303 -10.76 14.70 -1.25
CA VAL A 303 -12.11 14.16 -1.02
C VAL A 303 -12.61 14.46 0.38
N VAL A 304 -13.93 14.64 0.50
CA VAL A 304 -14.62 14.71 1.78
C VAL A 304 -14.90 13.28 2.28
N ARG A 305 -14.34 12.90 3.42
CA ARG A 305 -14.51 11.57 4.00
C ARG A 305 -15.38 11.61 5.24
N PRO A 306 -16.49 10.84 5.33
CA PRO A 306 -17.33 10.78 6.52
C PRO A 306 -16.56 10.38 7.79
N SER A 307 -15.63 9.42 7.69
CA SER A 307 -14.82 8.94 8.82
C SER A 307 -13.76 9.93 9.31
N ARG A 308 -13.40 10.92 8.50
CA ARG A 308 -12.40 11.97 8.82
C ARG A 308 -12.82 13.32 8.24
N PRO A 309 -13.93 13.90 8.74
CA PRO A 309 -14.57 15.04 8.09
C PRO A 309 -13.77 16.35 8.12
N PHE A 310 -12.71 16.44 8.92
CA PHE A 310 -11.85 17.62 9.05
C PHE A 310 -10.43 17.40 8.52
N SER A 311 -10.20 16.31 7.77
CA SER A 311 -8.86 15.96 7.28
C SER A 311 -8.89 15.75 5.78
N SER A 312 -8.13 16.57 5.07
CA SER A 312 -7.91 16.41 3.63
C SER A 312 -7.23 15.08 3.29
N ALA A 313 -7.59 14.53 2.15
CA ALA A 313 -6.93 13.36 1.60
C ALA A 313 -7.02 13.36 0.08
N TRP A 314 -5.90 13.17 -0.56
CA TRP A 314 -5.83 12.77 -1.95
C TRP A 314 -5.81 11.23 -2.01
N VAL A 315 -6.97 10.64 -2.29
CA VAL A 315 -7.17 9.18 -2.19
C VAL A 315 -6.79 8.50 -3.50
N GLN A 316 -7.19 9.08 -4.63
CA GLN A 316 -6.86 8.53 -5.95
C GLN A 316 -5.44 8.92 -6.37
N GLN A 317 -4.73 7.96 -6.96
CA GLN A 317 -3.42 8.22 -7.58
C GLN A 317 -3.63 8.65 -9.04
N SER A 318 -4.38 9.72 -9.23
CA SER A 318 -4.74 10.30 -10.52
C SER A 318 -5.13 11.76 -10.36
N TYR A 319 -5.08 12.53 -11.43
CA TYR A 319 -5.63 13.88 -11.47
C TYR A 319 -7.15 13.81 -11.59
N TRP A 320 -7.80 13.66 -10.44
CA TRP A 320 -9.25 13.63 -10.35
C TRP A 320 -9.75 14.64 -9.31
N ILE A 321 -10.63 15.53 -9.76
CA ILE A 321 -11.31 16.46 -8.86
C ILE A 321 -12.67 15.87 -8.52
N PRO A 322 -12.92 15.53 -7.25
CA PRO A 322 -14.20 15.00 -6.84
C PRO A 322 -15.29 16.07 -6.96
N PRO A 323 -16.53 15.67 -7.33
CA PRO A 323 -17.66 16.58 -7.42
C PRO A 323 -17.97 17.33 -6.11
N VAL A 324 -17.63 16.71 -4.99
CA VAL A 324 -17.62 17.34 -3.66
C VAL A 324 -16.20 17.27 -3.13
N ASN A 325 -15.54 18.41 -3.01
CA ASN A 325 -14.14 18.48 -2.60
C ASN A 325 -13.92 19.39 -1.38
N MET A 326 -12.73 19.31 -0.79
CA MET A 326 -12.39 20.00 0.44
C MET A 326 -11.29 21.02 0.17
N GLU A 327 -11.56 22.29 0.35
CA GLU A 327 -10.54 23.36 0.43
C GLU A 327 -10.00 23.43 1.85
N SER A 328 -8.78 22.97 2.05
CA SER A 328 -8.14 22.95 3.37
C SER A 328 -7.39 24.25 3.65
N ASN A 329 -7.36 24.66 4.92
CA ASN A 329 -6.56 25.82 5.36
C ASN A 329 -5.07 25.55 5.17
N VAL A 330 -4.43 26.30 4.28
CA VAL A 330 -3.02 26.14 3.86
C VAL A 330 -2.07 26.39 5.03
N LEU A 331 -2.38 27.33 5.92
CA LEU A 331 -1.54 27.64 7.10
C LEU A 331 -1.41 26.41 7.99
N LEU A 332 -2.56 25.74 8.30
CA LEU A 332 -2.57 24.50 9.09
C LEU A 332 -1.91 23.33 8.36
N LEU A 333 -2.02 23.25 7.04
CA LEU A 333 -1.35 22.22 6.26
C LEU A 333 0.16 22.40 6.32
N PHE A 334 0.65 23.64 6.17
CA PHE A 334 2.10 23.93 6.20
C PHE A 334 2.69 23.69 7.60
N GLU A 335 1.98 24.11 8.65
CA GLU A 335 2.37 23.80 10.03
C GLU A 335 2.48 22.29 10.26
N ASN A 336 1.46 21.51 9.84
CA ASN A 336 1.50 20.05 9.93
C ASN A 336 2.64 19.42 9.11
N ALA A 337 2.96 19.96 7.94
CA ALA A 337 4.06 19.49 7.11
C ALA A 337 5.43 19.71 7.77
N VAL A 338 5.58 20.78 8.55
CA VAL A 338 6.83 21.10 9.25
C VAL A 338 6.93 20.37 10.60
N ILE A 339 5.95 20.58 11.52
CA ILE A 339 6.04 20.14 12.92
C ILE A 339 5.03 19.07 13.33
N GLY A 340 4.12 18.67 12.43
CA GLY A 340 3.12 17.65 12.70
C GLY A 340 3.69 16.27 13.01
N LYS A 341 2.80 15.30 13.25
CA LYS A 341 3.16 13.92 13.61
C LYS A 341 4.13 13.27 12.61
N ASP A 342 3.88 13.46 11.33
CA ASP A 342 4.69 12.96 10.21
C ASP A 342 5.45 14.10 9.51
N GLY A 343 5.63 15.24 10.19
CA GLY A 343 6.27 16.42 9.63
C GLY A 343 7.78 16.27 9.46
N VAL A 344 8.34 17.15 8.62
CA VAL A 344 9.77 17.15 8.25
C VAL A 344 10.69 17.23 9.47
N TYR A 345 10.33 18.01 10.49
CA TYR A 345 11.11 18.10 11.74
C TYR A 345 11.31 16.74 12.40
N LYS A 346 10.22 15.99 12.62
CA LYS A 346 10.28 14.66 13.26
C LYS A 346 11.00 13.64 12.37
N ALA A 347 10.80 13.73 11.07
CA ALA A 347 11.53 12.88 10.12
C ALA A 347 13.04 13.14 10.19
N LYS A 348 13.47 14.39 10.37
CA LYS A 348 14.91 14.73 10.51
C LYS A 348 15.50 14.26 11.82
N LEU A 349 14.76 14.34 12.93
CA LEU A 349 15.19 13.71 14.21
C LEU A 349 15.40 12.20 14.03
N GLU A 350 14.48 11.52 13.36
CA GLU A 350 14.63 10.09 13.06
C GLU A 350 15.80 9.80 12.09
N THR A 351 16.06 10.70 11.14
CA THR A 351 17.25 10.60 10.27
C THR A 351 18.54 10.65 11.08
N LEU A 352 18.65 11.59 12.02
CA LEU A 352 19.81 11.72 12.89
C LEU A 352 20.05 10.46 13.75
N GLU A 353 18.97 9.86 14.24
CA GLU A 353 19.03 8.63 15.05
C GLU A 353 19.46 7.42 14.22
N LYS A 354 18.88 7.24 13.01
CA LYS A 354 18.95 5.97 12.28
C LYS A 354 19.97 5.92 11.14
N ILE A 355 20.40 7.08 10.64
CA ILE A 355 21.38 7.17 9.56
C ILE A 355 22.67 7.76 10.13
N ALA A 356 23.67 6.90 10.33
CA ALA A 356 24.94 7.34 10.91
C ALA A 356 25.72 8.32 10.01
N ARG A 357 25.56 8.20 8.68
CA ARG A 357 26.27 9.04 7.70
C ARG A 357 25.42 9.22 6.43
N PHE A 358 25.47 10.41 5.88
CA PHE A 358 25.00 10.73 4.53
C PHE A 358 26.03 11.64 3.86
N GLN A 359 26.78 11.08 2.92
CA GLN A 359 27.78 11.82 2.18
C GLN A 359 27.65 11.44 0.70
N GLU A 360 27.21 12.40 -0.10
CA GLU A 360 26.97 12.20 -1.51
C GLU A 360 28.29 12.13 -2.29
N ALA A 361 28.41 11.12 -3.14
CA ALA A 361 29.49 10.95 -4.10
C ALA A 361 29.08 11.57 -5.43
N LYS A 362 29.96 12.36 -6.03
CA LYS A 362 29.78 12.88 -7.39
C LYS A 362 30.17 11.88 -8.48
N THR A 363 30.93 10.86 -8.15
CA THR A 363 31.40 9.84 -9.09
C THR A 363 31.41 8.45 -8.45
N PHE A 364 31.28 7.40 -9.26
CA PHE A 364 31.42 6.02 -8.78
C PHE A 364 32.79 5.76 -8.12
N GLY A 365 33.84 6.39 -8.63
CA GLY A 365 35.16 6.31 -8.04
C GLY A 365 35.21 6.80 -6.57
N GLN A 366 34.55 7.90 -6.27
CA GLN A 366 34.43 8.40 -4.90
C GLN A 366 33.62 7.45 -4.01
N LEU A 367 32.49 6.93 -4.51
CA LEU A 367 31.66 5.97 -3.77
C LEU A 367 32.43 4.68 -3.46
N ARG A 368 33.25 4.19 -4.39
CA ARG A 368 33.97 2.91 -4.27
C ARG A 368 35.12 2.95 -3.27
N LYS A 369 35.76 4.10 -3.03
CA LYS A 369 36.91 4.21 -2.13
C LYS A 369 36.61 3.64 -0.75
N LYS A 370 37.38 2.67 -0.27
CA LYS A 370 37.21 2.03 1.06
C LYS A 370 37.42 3.01 2.22
N THR A 371 38.39 3.90 2.07
CA THR A 371 38.73 4.95 3.07
C THR A 371 37.95 6.23 2.88
N GLY A 372 37.12 6.33 1.82
CA GLY A 372 36.28 7.51 1.52
C GLY A 372 35.06 7.61 2.45
N THR A 373 34.64 8.84 2.69
CA THR A 373 33.46 9.12 3.52
C THR A 373 32.13 8.96 2.77
N ALA A 374 32.16 9.05 1.42
CA ALA A 374 30.97 8.97 0.58
C ALA A 374 30.30 7.60 0.66
N ASN A 375 28.98 7.59 0.82
CA ASN A 375 28.17 6.39 0.97
C ASN A 375 26.86 6.36 0.15
N ILE A 376 26.55 7.44 -0.54
CA ILE A 376 25.44 7.50 -1.50
C ILE A 376 25.85 8.24 -2.77
N MET A 377 25.38 7.77 -3.91
CA MET A 377 25.41 8.46 -5.20
C MET A 377 23.98 8.59 -5.69
N ILE A 378 23.57 9.78 -6.10
CA ILE A 378 22.21 10.09 -6.55
C ILE A 378 22.31 10.64 -7.97
N GLU A 379 21.63 9.98 -8.92
CA GLU A 379 21.62 10.37 -10.33
C GLU A 379 20.19 10.67 -10.78
N THR A 380 19.98 11.86 -11.34
CA THR A 380 18.74 12.24 -11.99
C THR A 380 18.91 12.09 -13.51
N LYS A 381 18.61 10.88 -14.00
CA LYS A 381 18.91 10.47 -15.37
C LYS A 381 18.13 9.21 -15.73
N SER A 382 17.98 8.92 -17.02
CA SER A 382 17.55 7.59 -17.47
C SER A 382 18.36 6.50 -16.77
N CYS A 383 17.68 5.49 -16.21
CA CYS A 383 18.36 4.40 -15.52
C CYS A 383 19.31 3.64 -16.43
N ILE A 384 18.99 3.51 -17.73
CA ILE A 384 19.84 2.85 -18.73
C ILE A 384 21.14 3.61 -18.88
N ASP A 385 21.07 4.93 -19.09
CA ASP A 385 22.24 5.77 -19.33
C ASP A 385 23.10 5.92 -18.07
N ALA A 386 22.46 6.11 -16.91
CA ALA A 386 23.19 6.17 -15.65
C ALA A 386 23.93 4.86 -15.35
N MET A 387 23.35 3.70 -15.66
CA MET A 387 24.01 2.41 -15.45
C MET A 387 25.12 2.15 -16.45
N ARG A 388 25.09 2.68 -17.68
CA ARG A 388 26.19 2.56 -18.66
C ARG A 388 27.49 3.15 -18.15
N ASP A 389 27.42 4.20 -17.34
CA ASP A 389 28.56 4.85 -16.74
C ASP A 389 29.18 4.03 -15.57
N LEU A 390 28.49 2.99 -15.10
CA LEU A 390 28.99 2.13 -14.02
C LEU A 390 29.87 0.98 -14.56
N PRO A 391 31.01 0.65 -13.86
CA PRO A 391 31.88 -0.41 -14.29
C PRO A 391 31.24 -1.80 -14.23
N LEU A 392 31.70 -2.68 -15.12
CA LEU A 392 31.34 -4.09 -15.14
C LEU A 392 31.57 -4.75 -13.77
N ASN A 393 30.61 -5.58 -13.31
CA ASN A 393 30.72 -6.35 -12.06
C ASN A 393 31.06 -5.50 -10.82
N SER A 394 30.52 -4.32 -10.72
CA SER A 394 30.80 -3.36 -9.64
C SER A 394 29.78 -3.39 -8.49
N ILE A 395 28.55 -3.80 -8.76
CA ILE A 395 27.42 -3.79 -7.82
C ILE A 395 27.31 -5.12 -7.07
N HIS A 396 26.96 -5.07 -5.78
CA HIS A 396 26.86 -6.25 -4.93
C HIS A 396 25.44 -6.78 -4.78
N TYR A 397 24.44 -5.89 -4.81
CA TYR A 397 23.02 -6.23 -4.73
C TYR A 397 22.19 -5.19 -5.45
N ILE A 398 21.14 -5.62 -6.12
CA ILE A 398 20.12 -4.75 -6.73
C ILE A 398 18.79 -5.04 -6.04
N PHE A 399 18.18 -4.01 -5.48
CA PHE A 399 16.80 -4.03 -5.04
C PHE A 399 16.08 -2.94 -5.80
N THR A 400 15.00 -3.29 -6.50
CA THR A 400 14.36 -2.32 -7.38
C THR A 400 12.87 -2.58 -7.54
N ASP A 401 12.13 -1.50 -7.76
CA ASP A 401 10.68 -1.44 -7.95
C ASP A 401 10.38 -0.71 -9.27
N PRO A 402 10.54 -1.40 -10.42
CA PRO A 402 10.34 -0.78 -11.73
C PRO A 402 8.87 -0.40 -11.95
N PRO A 403 8.57 0.53 -12.88
CA PRO A 403 7.20 0.88 -13.25
C PRO A 403 6.36 -0.33 -13.68
N TYR A 404 5.06 -0.33 -13.31
CA TYR A 404 4.15 -1.45 -13.47
C TYR A 404 3.36 -1.40 -14.79
N GLY A 405 4.03 -1.33 -15.93
CA GLY A 405 3.37 -1.12 -17.21
C GLY A 405 2.71 0.26 -17.27
N GLY A 406 1.41 0.33 -17.53
CA GLY A 406 0.65 1.59 -17.58
C GLY A 406 -0.10 1.96 -16.28
N SER A 407 0.13 1.25 -15.15
CA SER A 407 -0.69 1.41 -13.95
C SER A 407 -0.51 2.76 -13.22
N ILE A 408 0.65 3.38 -13.33
CA ILE A 408 0.97 4.68 -12.71
C ILE A 408 1.81 5.48 -13.70
N GLN A 409 1.33 6.63 -14.10
CA GLN A 409 2.00 7.57 -15.00
C GLN A 409 2.84 8.53 -14.15
N TYR A 410 4.05 8.11 -13.75
CA TYR A 410 4.87 8.86 -12.80
C TYR A 410 5.24 10.24 -13.33
N GLY A 411 5.64 10.36 -14.59
CA GLY A 411 5.99 11.62 -15.22
C GLY A 411 4.86 12.64 -15.13
N GLU A 412 3.65 12.24 -15.49
CA GLU A 412 2.48 13.12 -15.40
C GLU A 412 2.13 13.47 -13.95
N LEU A 413 2.07 12.48 -13.05
CA LEU A 413 1.65 12.68 -11.66
C LEU A 413 2.64 13.47 -10.81
N LEU A 414 3.93 13.38 -11.11
CA LEU A 414 4.97 14.14 -10.41
C LEU A 414 5.06 15.60 -10.89
N PHE A 415 4.41 15.96 -12.01
CA PHE A 415 4.44 17.29 -12.59
C PHE A 415 3.95 18.37 -11.61
N LEU A 416 2.92 18.09 -10.82
CA LEU A 416 2.46 19.00 -9.77
C LEU A 416 3.61 19.43 -8.84
N TRP A 417 4.37 18.47 -8.34
CA TRP A 417 5.49 18.77 -7.43
C TRP A 417 6.70 19.37 -8.15
N ALA A 418 6.96 18.92 -9.39
CA ALA A 418 8.04 19.47 -10.21
C ALA A 418 7.82 20.96 -10.47
N SER A 419 6.58 21.35 -10.76
CA SER A 419 6.19 22.73 -11.00
C SER A 419 6.36 23.60 -9.74
N TRP A 420 5.85 23.16 -8.58
CA TRP A 420 6.01 23.91 -7.32
C TRP A 420 7.46 23.99 -6.83
N LEU A 421 8.29 23.01 -7.14
CA LEU A 421 9.72 23.00 -6.83
C LEU A 421 10.57 23.75 -7.87
N GLY A 422 9.98 24.18 -8.99
CA GLY A 422 10.69 24.86 -10.08
C GLY A 422 11.58 23.93 -10.92
N PHE A 423 11.35 22.62 -10.84
CA PHE A 423 12.16 21.62 -11.57
C PHE A 423 11.78 21.53 -13.05
N THR A 424 10.58 21.95 -13.43
CA THR A 424 10.15 22.02 -14.84
C THR A 424 11.08 22.87 -15.69
N LYS A 425 11.69 23.90 -15.12
CA LYS A 425 12.62 24.83 -15.78
C LYS A 425 14.04 24.28 -15.96
N GLN A 426 14.36 23.13 -15.38
CA GLN A 426 15.71 22.53 -15.45
C GLN A 426 15.92 21.70 -16.72
N TYR A 427 14.85 21.45 -17.50
CA TYR A 427 14.87 20.66 -18.72
C TYR A 427 14.53 21.51 -19.92
N ALA A 428 15.06 21.13 -21.11
CA ALA A 428 14.72 21.76 -22.37
C ALA A 428 13.22 21.67 -22.68
N SER A 429 12.60 20.56 -22.32
CA SER A 429 11.14 20.40 -22.19
C SER A 429 10.84 19.28 -21.18
N TYR A 430 9.70 19.35 -20.51
CA TYR A 430 9.24 18.28 -19.64
C TYR A 430 8.95 16.99 -20.45
N ASP A 431 8.51 17.15 -21.69
CA ASP A 431 8.29 16.01 -22.61
C ASP A 431 9.57 15.24 -22.89
N ALA A 432 10.72 15.90 -23.01
CA ALA A 432 12.01 15.24 -23.17
C ALA A 432 12.38 14.41 -21.93
N MET A 433 12.02 14.87 -20.73
CA MET A 433 12.26 14.12 -19.49
C MET A 433 11.36 12.88 -19.41
N ILE A 434 10.06 13.00 -19.70
CA ILE A 434 9.13 11.85 -19.64
C ILE A 434 9.35 10.88 -20.80
N ALA A 435 10.03 11.27 -21.88
CA ALA A 435 10.39 10.35 -22.97
C ALA A 435 11.24 9.17 -22.45
N ASP A 436 12.07 9.39 -21.44
CA ASP A 436 12.92 8.37 -20.81
C ASP A 436 12.16 7.47 -19.81
N GLU A 437 10.92 7.80 -19.48
CA GLU A 437 10.10 7.00 -18.57
C GLU A 437 9.79 5.63 -19.18
N ILE A 438 10.14 4.56 -18.48
CA ILE A 438 9.87 3.19 -18.90
C ILE A 438 8.44 2.82 -18.51
N ILE A 439 7.49 3.09 -19.39
CA ILE A 439 6.07 2.95 -19.13
C ILE A 439 5.29 2.56 -20.39
N MET A 440 4.09 2.05 -20.23
CA MET A 440 3.08 1.98 -21.29
C MET A 440 2.24 3.25 -21.23
N ASN A 441 2.15 4.00 -22.33
CA ASN A 441 1.38 5.22 -22.42
C ASN A 441 1.00 5.49 -23.89
N ASP A 442 -0.28 5.39 -24.20
CA ASP A 442 -0.78 5.56 -25.56
C ASP A 442 -0.54 6.97 -26.09
N TYR A 443 -0.59 8.00 -25.24
CA TYR A 443 -0.32 9.41 -25.62
C TYR A 443 1.15 9.66 -25.93
N GLN A 444 2.06 8.85 -25.37
CA GLN A 444 3.49 8.88 -25.69
C GLN A 444 3.86 7.84 -26.76
N ASN A 445 2.89 7.18 -27.39
CA ASN A 445 3.09 6.08 -28.34
C ASN A 445 3.99 4.97 -27.78
N LYS A 446 3.88 4.69 -26.48
CA LYS A 446 4.60 3.62 -25.79
C LYS A 446 3.72 2.41 -25.57
N SER A 447 3.82 1.45 -26.47
CA SER A 447 3.12 0.16 -26.39
C SER A 447 3.72 -0.77 -25.34
N PHE A 448 3.10 -1.94 -25.16
CA PHE A 448 3.69 -3.02 -24.36
C PHE A 448 5.06 -3.46 -24.90
N ASP A 449 5.22 -3.53 -26.22
CA ASP A 449 6.49 -3.95 -26.81
C ASP A 449 7.61 -2.93 -26.58
N ASP A 450 7.29 -1.64 -26.56
CA ASP A 450 8.25 -0.59 -26.24
C ASP A 450 8.64 -0.65 -24.75
N TYR A 451 7.67 -0.78 -23.86
CA TYR A 451 7.91 -1.03 -22.45
C TYR A 451 8.80 -2.26 -22.22
N TYR A 452 8.47 -3.38 -22.88
CA TYR A 452 9.27 -4.60 -22.78
C TYR A 452 10.72 -4.41 -23.28
N LYS A 453 10.91 -3.75 -24.42
CA LYS A 453 12.24 -3.45 -24.97
C LYS A 453 13.07 -2.58 -24.03
N MET A 454 12.47 -1.52 -23.48
CA MET A 454 13.14 -0.64 -22.53
C MET A 454 13.49 -1.37 -21.23
N MET A 455 12.57 -2.17 -20.68
CA MET A 455 12.83 -2.99 -19.49
C MET A 455 13.93 -4.04 -19.74
N HIS A 456 13.92 -4.69 -20.90
CA HIS A 456 14.99 -5.61 -21.28
C HIS A 456 16.35 -4.91 -21.34
N ALA A 457 16.43 -3.71 -21.94
CA ALA A 457 17.65 -2.91 -21.98
C ALA A 457 18.13 -2.55 -20.56
N ALA A 458 17.22 -2.14 -19.66
CA ALA A 458 17.54 -1.87 -18.26
C ALA A 458 18.09 -3.13 -17.55
N PHE A 459 17.45 -4.28 -17.73
CA PHE A 459 17.92 -5.55 -17.13
C PHE A 459 19.28 -6.00 -17.73
N ARG A 460 19.57 -5.73 -18.99
CA ARG A 460 20.90 -5.99 -19.56
C ARG A 460 21.98 -5.19 -18.85
N GLU A 461 21.76 -3.91 -18.60
CA GLU A 461 22.69 -3.07 -17.85
C GLU A 461 22.81 -3.53 -16.39
N MET A 462 21.70 -3.85 -15.71
CA MET A 462 21.71 -4.43 -14.37
C MET A 462 22.53 -5.73 -14.32
N HIS A 463 22.35 -6.61 -15.31
CA HIS A 463 23.14 -7.83 -15.42
C HIS A 463 24.62 -7.53 -15.64
N ARG A 464 24.95 -6.58 -16.53
CA ARG A 464 26.34 -6.19 -16.81
C ARG A 464 27.05 -5.75 -15.53
N ILE A 465 26.45 -4.87 -14.74
CA ILE A 465 27.10 -4.25 -13.57
C ILE A 465 27.03 -5.09 -12.30
N LEU A 466 26.06 -5.99 -12.15
CA LEU A 466 25.96 -6.88 -10.99
C LEU A 466 27.10 -7.90 -10.98
N LYS A 467 27.71 -8.16 -9.83
CA LYS A 467 28.76 -9.15 -9.66
C LYS A 467 28.27 -10.59 -9.90
N PRO A 468 29.05 -11.49 -10.51
CA PRO A 468 28.67 -12.89 -10.70
C PRO A 468 28.32 -13.58 -9.37
N GLY A 469 27.24 -14.36 -9.36
CA GLY A 469 26.77 -15.08 -8.18
C GLY A 469 26.00 -14.22 -7.18
N ARG A 470 25.80 -12.93 -7.46
CA ARG A 470 25.00 -12.00 -6.66
C ARG A 470 23.56 -11.95 -7.12
N TYR A 471 22.72 -11.28 -6.34
CA TYR A 471 21.27 -11.29 -6.44
C TYR A 471 20.69 -9.95 -6.84
N MET A 472 19.56 -10.02 -7.53
CA MET A 472 18.66 -8.92 -7.78
C MET A 472 17.27 -9.31 -7.25
N THR A 473 16.62 -8.40 -6.53
CA THR A 473 15.21 -8.51 -6.16
C THR A 473 14.44 -7.43 -6.88
N VAL A 474 13.45 -7.85 -7.64
CA VAL A 474 12.51 -6.96 -8.33
C VAL A 474 11.18 -7.06 -7.61
N THR A 475 10.63 -5.94 -7.15
CA THR A 475 9.25 -5.89 -6.65
C THR A 475 8.31 -5.51 -7.77
N PHE A 476 7.10 -6.06 -7.76
CA PHE A 476 6.17 -5.82 -8.84
C PHE A 476 4.72 -5.95 -8.39
N HIS A 477 3.87 -5.00 -8.81
CA HIS A 477 2.44 -5.00 -8.51
C HIS A 477 1.64 -4.68 -9.78
N ASN A 478 1.23 -5.73 -10.49
CA ASN A 478 0.28 -5.58 -11.60
C ASN A 478 -0.60 -6.83 -11.68
N PRO A 479 -1.93 -6.70 -11.74
CA PRO A 479 -2.84 -7.83 -11.89
C PRO A 479 -2.74 -8.49 -13.26
N GLU A 480 -2.32 -7.75 -14.31
CA GLU A 480 -2.16 -8.28 -15.65
C GLU A 480 -0.96 -9.23 -15.73
N PHE A 481 -1.27 -10.46 -16.04
CA PHE A 481 -0.25 -11.49 -16.16
C PHE A 481 0.74 -11.20 -17.29
N ARG A 482 0.29 -10.67 -18.42
CA ARG A 482 1.12 -10.31 -19.58
C ARG A 482 2.27 -9.39 -19.17
N ILE A 483 1.99 -8.36 -18.38
CA ILE A 483 2.97 -7.37 -17.93
C ILE A 483 3.96 -8.01 -16.95
N ARG A 484 3.46 -8.78 -15.95
CA ARG A 484 4.31 -9.47 -14.97
C ARG A 484 5.23 -10.49 -15.64
N ASN A 485 4.70 -11.28 -16.57
CA ASN A 485 5.50 -12.22 -17.34
C ASN A 485 6.54 -11.51 -18.23
N GLY A 486 6.17 -10.37 -18.80
CA GLY A 486 7.10 -9.53 -19.56
C GLY A 486 8.33 -9.15 -18.75
N ILE A 487 8.17 -8.72 -17.50
CA ILE A 487 9.28 -8.40 -16.59
C ILE A 487 10.16 -9.61 -16.33
N ILE A 488 9.58 -10.76 -16.02
CA ILE A 488 10.36 -11.98 -15.74
C ILE A 488 11.12 -12.42 -16.99
N ARG A 489 10.48 -12.42 -18.15
CA ARG A 489 11.13 -12.76 -19.43
C ARG A 489 12.25 -11.79 -19.78
N ALA A 490 12.01 -10.48 -19.64
CA ALA A 490 13.03 -9.46 -19.90
C ALA A 490 14.29 -9.68 -19.05
N ALA A 491 14.15 -10.03 -17.77
CA ALA A 491 15.26 -10.34 -16.88
C ALA A 491 15.97 -11.65 -17.26
N ILE A 492 15.23 -12.71 -17.59
CA ILE A 492 15.81 -14.00 -18.03
C ILE A 492 16.60 -13.82 -19.35
N PHE A 493 16.03 -13.11 -20.33
CA PHE A 493 16.72 -12.83 -21.60
C PHE A 493 17.93 -11.89 -21.45
N ALA A 494 17.96 -11.06 -20.40
CA ALA A 494 19.14 -10.30 -20.04
C ALA A 494 20.26 -11.14 -19.40
N GLY A 495 20.02 -12.43 -19.12
CA GLY A 495 21.00 -13.39 -18.61
C GLY A 495 20.87 -13.73 -17.12
N PHE A 496 19.82 -13.32 -16.46
CA PHE A 496 19.56 -13.70 -15.07
C PHE A 496 18.95 -15.09 -14.95
N ASP A 497 19.38 -15.83 -13.92
CA ASP A 497 18.63 -16.98 -13.42
C ASP A 497 17.46 -16.50 -12.56
N PHE A 498 16.23 -16.86 -12.89
CA PHE A 498 15.07 -16.68 -12.05
C PHE A 498 15.02 -17.77 -10.97
N GLU A 499 14.88 -17.40 -9.69
CA GLU A 499 14.92 -18.37 -8.59
C GLU A 499 13.59 -18.52 -7.84
N LYS A 500 12.90 -17.42 -7.57
CA LYS A 500 11.70 -17.45 -6.70
C LYS A 500 10.79 -16.28 -6.95
N THR A 501 9.47 -16.52 -6.87
CA THR A 501 8.44 -15.51 -6.62
C THR A 501 7.96 -15.64 -5.19
N LEU A 502 7.89 -14.53 -4.47
CA LEU A 502 7.27 -14.45 -3.16
C LEU A 502 6.16 -13.41 -3.20
N TYR A 503 4.97 -13.78 -2.73
CA TYR A 503 3.89 -12.83 -2.50
C TYR A 503 4.03 -12.19 -1.12
N GLN A 504 4.06 -10.86 -1.09
CA GLN A 504 4.18 -10.05 0.12
C GLN A 504 2.89 -9.25 0.34
N PRO A 505 2.07 -9.59 1.34
CA PRO A 505 0.89 -8.82 1.66
C PRO A 505 1.20 -7.39 2.12
N PRO A 506 0.28 -6.42 1.93
CA PRO A 506 0.46 -5.03 2.36
C PRO A 506 0.35 -4.88 3.88
N ALA A 507 0.91 -3.79 4.41
CA ALA A 507 0.87 -3.48 5.85
C ALA A 507 -0.55 -3.19 6.38
N ARG A 508 -1.42 -2.66 5.53
CA ARG A 508 -2.82 -2.36 5.83
C ARG A 508 -3.66 -2.55 4.56
N PRO A 509 -4.93 -2.94 4.71
CA PRO A 509 -5.84 -2.87 3.59
C PRO A 509 -5.85 -1.45 3.04
N SER A 510 -5.65 -1.29 1.74
CA SER A 510 -5.71 0.02 1.11
C SER A 510 -7.17 0.46 0.97
N ALA A 511 -7.44 1.77 1.01
CA ALA A 511 -8.77 2.29 0.66
C ALA A 511 -9.15 1.88 -0.78
N LYS A 512 -8.16 1.80 -1.68
CA LYS A 512 -8.32 1.27 -3.04
C LYS A 512 -8.67 -0.21 -3.04
N GLY A 513 -8.14 -1.02 -2.11
CA GLY A 513 -8.49 -2.44 -1.96
C GLY A 513 -9.96 -2.67 -1.61
N LEU A 514 -10.59 -1.73 -0.89
CA LEU A 514 -12.03 -1.79 -0.60
C LEU A 514 -12.90 -1.60 -1.86
N LEU A 515 -12.39 -0.86 -2.85
CA LEU A 515 -13.09 -0.57 -4.11
C LEU A 515 -12.72 -1.55 -5.23
N GLN A 516 -11.69 -2.38 -5.06
CA GLN A 516 -11.26 -3.34 -6.08
C GLN A 516 -12.26 -4.50 -6.22
N PRO A 517 -12.36 -5.11 -7.42
CA PRO A 517 -13.20 -6.27 -7.65
C PRO A 517 -12.84 -7.46 -6.74
N PHE A 518 -13.79 -8.38 -6.58
CA PHE A 518 -13.57 -9.63 -5.87
C PHE A 518 -12.34 -10.38 -6.38
N GLY A 519 -11.45 -10.76 -5.46
CA GLY A 519 -10.24 -11.54 -5.79
C GLY A 519 -9.07 -10.73 -6.37
N SER A 520 -9.12 -9.40 -6.36
CA SER A 520 -8.00 -8.56 -6.79
C SER A 520 -6.76 -8.75 -5.94
N LEU A 521 -5.60 -8.60 -6.56
CA LEU A 521 -4.30 -8.64 -5.88
C LEU A 521 -4.12 -7.40 -5.00
N GLU A 522 -3.78 -7.59 -3.72
CA GLU A 522 -3.57 -6.49 -2.78
C GLU A 522 -2.10 -6.25 -2.45
N GLY A 523 -1.27 -7.27 -2.52
CA GLY A 523 0.14 -7.22 -2.17
C GLY A 523 1.05 -7.20 -3.40
N ASP A 524 2.34 -7.20 -3.12
CA ASP A 524 3.39 -7.15 -4.14
C ASP A 524 4.02 -8.52 -4.36
N TYR A 525 4.50 -8.76 -5.56
CA TYR A 525 5.43 -9.85 -5.83
C TYR A 525 6.87 -9.39 -5.60
N TYR A 526 7.64 -10.24 -4.95
CA TYR A 526 9.08 -10.10 -4.79
C TYR A 526 9.75 -11.21 -5.60
N LEU A 527 10.35 -10.81 -6.72
CA LEU A 527 10.96 -11.69 -7.71
C LEU A 527 12.46 -11.74 -7.46
N ARG A 528 12.99 -12.93 -7.12
CA ARG A 528 14.41 -13.14 -6.89
C ARG A 528 15.11 -13.66 -8.12
N PHE A 529 16.11 -12.91 -8.56
CA PHE A 529 17.00 -13.26 -9.65
C PHE A 529 18.43 -13.38 -9.18
N ARG A 530 19.22 -14.17 -9.89
CA ARG A 530 20.65 -14.34 -9.63
C ARG A 530 21.43 -14.16 -10.91
N LYS A 531 22.55 -13.42 -10.86
CA LYS A 531 23.53 -13.46 -11.95
C LYS A 531 24.34 -14.76 -11.86
N PRO A 532 24.33 -15.64 -12.87
CA PRO A 532 25.11 -16.88 -12.84
C PRO A 532 26.61 -16.61 -12.72
N ARG A 533 27.35 -17.54 -12.11
CA ARG A 533 28.81 -17.55 -12.17
C ARG A 533 29.22 -18.14 -13.52
N ALA A 534 30.21 -17.57 -14.19
CA ALA A 534 30.75 -18.13 -15.41
C ALA A 534 31.16 -19.60 -15.17
N ARG A 535 30.51 -20.53 -15.87
CA ARG A 535 30.91 -21.93 -15.85
C ARG A 535 32.13 -22.07 -16.75
N LYS A 536 33.23 -22.58 -16.23
CA LYS A 536 34.33 -23.10 -17.07
C LYS A 536 33.77 -24.32 -17.83
N GLY A 537 33.57 -24.18 -19.15
CA GLY A 537 33.30 -25.30 -20.06
C GLY A 537 31.88 -25.89 -19.98
N GLY A 538 30.83 -25.14 -20.24
CA GLY A 538 29.47 -25.66 -20.35
C GLY A 538 28.95 -25.57 -21.79
N LYS A 539 28.64 -26.72 -22.41
CA LYS A 539 27.92 -26.79 -23.68
C LYS A 539 26.57 -26.10 -23.50
N ASN A 540 26.17 -25.23 -24.45
CA ASN A 540 24.80 -24.72 -24.57
C ASN A 540 23.84 -25.92 -24.61
N ARG A 541 22.99 -26.07 -23.60
CA ARG A 541 21.86 -26.97 -23.69
C ARG A 541 20.90 -26.39 -24.71
N LYS A 542 20.71 -27.04 -25.84
CA LYS A 542 19.54 -26.82 -26.70
C LYS A 542 18.31 -27.17 -25.85
N GLY A 543 17.38 -26.25 -25.71
CA GLY A 543 16.13 -26.49 -24.99
C GLY A 543 15.29 -27.52 -25.73
N GLU A 544 14.73 -28.47 -24.98
CA GLU A 544 13.62 -29.30 -25.44
C GLU A 544 12.32 -28.54 -25.24
N GLU A 545 11.43 -28.54 -26.26
CA GLU A 545 10.08 -27.98 -26.14
C GLU A 545 9.23 -28.91 -25.25
N ILE A 546 8.53 -28.35 -24.25
CA ILE A 546 7.48 -29.08 -23.53
C ILE A 546 6.23 -29.07 -24.39
N GLU A 547 5.60 -30.22 -24.56
CA GLU A 547 4.29 -30.33 -25.18
C GLU A 547 3.24 -29.54 -24.37
N GLU A 548 2.35 -28.85 -25.05
CA GLU A 548 1.27 -28.04 -24.47
C GLU A 548 0.42 -28.85 -23.47
N ALA A 549 0.16 -30.12 -23.75
CA ALA A 549 -0.53 -31.05 -22.88
C ALA A 549 0.14 -31.26 -21.52
N SER A 550 1.48 -31.28 -21.48
CA SER A 550 2.26 -31.40 -20.23
C SER A 550 2.12 -30.15 -19.36
N LEU A 551 2.11 -28.97 -19.99
CA LEU A 551 1.93 -27.69 -19.30
C LEU A 551 0.52 -27.55 -18.70
N GLU A 552 -0.52 -27.92 -19.45
CA GLU A 552 -1.91 -27.94 -18.99
C GLU A 552 -2.07 -28.84 -17.76
N SER A 553 -1.47 -30.03 -17.78
CA SER A 553 -1.47 -30.95 -16.64
C SER A 553 -0.81 -30.33 -15.39
N ILE A 554 0.33 -29.66 -15.54
CA ILE A 554 1.02 -28.97 -14.42
C ILE A 554 0.13 -27.88 -13.82
N ILE A 555 -0.55 -27.09 -14.65
CA ILE A 555 -1.44 -26.01 -14.22
C ILE A 555 -2.62 -26.59 -13.44
N VAL A 556 -3.30 -27.59 -13.99
CA VAL A 556 -4.49 -28.21 -13.40
C VAL A 556 -4.16 -28.90 -12.07
N GLU A 557 -3.09 -29.70 -12.03
CA GLU A 557 -2.68 -30.39 -10.80
C GLU A 557 -2.21 -29.43 -9.72
N THR A 558 -1.55 -28.34 -10.11
CA THR A 558 -1.17 -27.30 -9.15
C THR A 558 -2.39 -26.60 -8.57
N ALA A 559 -3.37 -26.24 -9.41
CA ALA A 559 -4.62 -25.64 -8.95
C ALA A 559 -5.39 -26.55 -7.99
N LYS A 560 -5.54 -27.84 -8.33
CA LYS A 560 -6.15 -28.85 -7.47
C LYS A 560 -5.48 -28.91 -6.09
N ARG A 561 -4.15 -28.99 -6.08
CA ARG A 561 -3.36 -29.05 -4.84
C ARG A 561 -3.56 -27.83 -3.95
N ILE A 562 -3.54 -26.62 -4.53
CA ILE A 562 -3.71 -25.40 -3.77
C ILE A 562 -5.11 -25.28 -3.19
N ILE A 563 -6.15 -25.54 -3.97
CA ILE A 563 -7.54 -25.53 -3.50
C ILE A 563 -7.71 -26.54 -2.34
N ALA A 564 -7.16 -27.75 -2.51
CA ALA A 564 -7.20 -28.77 -1.47
C ALA A 564 -6.47 -28.34 -0.20
N TYR A 565 -5.29 -27.71 -0.29
CA TYR A 565 -4.52 -27.21 0.87
C TYR A 565 -5.20 -26.04 1.58
N ARG A 566 -5.90 -25.19 0.85
CA ARG A 566 -6.69 -24.12 1.45
C ARG A 566 -7.96 -24.66 2.12
N GLY A 567 -8.51 -25.76 1.64
CA GLY A 567 -9.70 -26.41 2.19
C GLY A 567 -10.97 -25.57 2.06
N GLN A 568 -10.99 -24.60 1.16
CA GLN A 568 -12.10 -23.66 0.95
C GLN A 568 -12.12 -23.16 -0.49
N PRO A 569 -13.29 -22.70 -1.01
CA PRO A 569 -13.38 -22.06 -2.31
C PRO A 569 -12.36 -20.92 -2.40
N THR A 570 -11.59 -20.91 -3.50
CA THR A 570 -10.38 -20.09 -3.60
C THR A 570 -10.50 -19.13 -4.80
N PRO A 571 -10.36 -17.80 -4.61
CA PRO A 571 -10.26 -16.83 -5.70
C PRO A 571 -9.09 -17.16 -6.64
N PHE A 572 -9.25 -16.85 -7.93
CA PHE A 572 -8.27 -17.18 -8.97
C PHE A 572 -6.87 -16.65 -8.66
N THR A 573 -6.77 -15.45 -8.11
CA THR A 573 -5.50 -14.81 -7.77
C THR A 573 -4.61 -15.66 -6.87
N PHE A 574 -5.18 -16.35 -5.87
CA PHE A 574 -4.40 -17.24 -4.99
C PHE A 574 -3.93 -18.50 -5.71
N ILE A 575 -4.72 -19.01 -6.65
CA ILE A 575 -4.34 -20.15 -7.49
C ILE A 575 -3.20 -19.74 -8.43
N GLN A 576 -3.32 -18.61 -9.09
CA GLN A 576 -2.32 -18.05 -9.97
C GLN A 576 -0.98 -17.82 -9.25
N ASN A 577 -1.03 -17.21 -8.03
CA ASN A 577 0.16 -16.99 -7.19
C ASN A 577 0.92 -18.27 -6.87
N ALA A 578 0.27 -19.41 -6.88
CA ALA A 578 0.88 -20.70 -6.66
C ALA A 578 1.39 -21.36 -7.95
N ILE A 579 0.70 -21.13 -9.07
CA ILE A 579 1.05 -21.70 -10.38
C ILE A 579 2.31 -21.05 -10.93
N ASP A 580 2.39 -19.71 -10.89
CA ASP A 580 3.48 -18.95 -11.48
C ASP A 580 4.88 -19.43 -11.06
N PRO A 581 5.21 -19.63 -9.76
CA PRO A 581 6.52 -20.10 -9.35
C PRO A 581 6.87 -21.48 -9.89
N ILE A 582 5.86 -22.35 -10.06
CA ILE A 582 6.07 -23.70 -10.57
C ILE A 582 6.34 -23.65 -12.06
N LEU A 583 5.55 -22.91 -12.83
CA LEU A 583 5.76 -22.74 -14.26
C LEU A 583 7.16 -22.19 -14.55
N TYR A 584 7.59 -21.14 -13.84
CA TYR A 584 8.93 -20.58 -14.05
C TYR A 584 10.04 -21.53 -13.61
N SER A 585 9.80 -22.38 -12.60
CA SER A 585 10.74 -23.43 -12.21
C SER A 585 10.90 -24.49 -13.30
N GLU A 586 9.82 -24.90 -13.96
CA GLU A 586 9.85 -25.87 -15.06
C GLU A 586 10.51 -25.26 -16.31
N ILE A 587 10.21 -24.00 -16.65
CA ILE A 587 10.92 -23.24 -17.70
C ILE A 587 12.45 -23.30 -17.48
N ARG A 588 12.90 -23.07 -16.25
CA ARG A 588 14.32 -23.10 -15.91
C ARG A 588 14.95 -24.48 -16.03
N LYS A 589 14.25 -25.53 -15.62
CA LYS A 589 14.79 -26.91 -15.65
C LYS A 589 15.03 -27.39 -17.07
N HIS A 590 14.15 -27.05 -17.97
CA HIS A 590 14.12 -27.59 -19.34
C HIS A 590 14.76 -26.64 -20.37
N GLY A 591 15.18 -25.45 -19.97
CA GLY A 591 15.79 -24.46 -20.89
C GLY A 591 14.80 -23.86 -21.90
N LEU A 592 13.51 -23.89 -21.57
CA LEU A 592 12.45 -23.60 -22.50
C LEU A 592 12.23 -22.09 -22.68
N LEU A 593 12.25 -21.69 -23.92
CA LEU A 593 11.60 -20.52 -24.44
C LEU A 593 10.11 -20.87 -24.65
N ILE A 594 9.29 -20.67 -23.62
CA ILE A 594 7.87 -20.93 -23.79
C ILE A 594 7.28 -19.83 -24.65
N LYS A 595 6.75 -20.18 -25.81
CA LYS A 595 5.70 -19.45 -26.53
C LYS A 595 4.36 -19.55 -25.79
N TYR A 596 4.41 -19.47 -24.46
CA TYR A 596 3.24 -19.61 -23.62
C TYR A 596 2.64 -18.24 -23.38
N ASP A 597 1.41 -18.09 -23.86
CA ASP A 597 0.61 -16.91 -23.56
C ASP A 597 -0.07 -17.09 -22.21
N PRO A 598 0.29 -16.30 -21.23
CA PRO A 598 -0.22 -16.41 -19.87
C PRO A 598 -1.69 -15.99 -19.66
N GLU A 599 -2.31 -15.33 -20.65
CA GLU A 599 -3.77 -15.11 -20.63
C GLU A 599 -4.53 -16.43 -20.55
N ASN A 600 -3.85 -17.52 -20.85
CA ASN A 600 -4.42 -18.86 -20.89
C ASN A 600 -4.50 -19.62 -19.56
N VAL A 601 -3.86 -19.23 -18.45
CA VAL A 601 -3.98 -20.04 -17.20
C VAL A 601 -5.43 -20.15 -16.75
N GLU A 602 -6.14 -19.03 -16.69
CA GLU A 602 -7.56 -19.06 -16.35
C GLU A 602 -8.40 -19.74 -17.43
N ALA A 603 -8.08 -19.53 -18.70
CA ALA A 603 -8.73 -20.18 -19.81
C ALA A 603 -8.50 -21.71 -19.79
N ILE A 604 -7.27 -22.16 -19.49
CA ILE A 604 -6.96 -23.57 -19.29
C ILE A 604 -7.81 -24.13 -18.15
N LEU A 605 -7.82 -23.49 -16.99
CA LEU A 605 -8.65 -23.95 -15.87
C LEU A 605 -10.14 -23.94 -16.20
N LYS A 606 -10.64 -22.96 -16.98
CA LYS A 606 -12.04 -22.87 -17.41
C LYS A 606 -12.46 -24.06 -18.27
N ARG A 607 -11.55 -24.61 -19.09
CA ARG A 607 -11.84 -25.85 -19.87
C ARG A 607 -12.16 -27.06 -18.97
N HIS A 608 -11.66 -27.05 -17.74
CA HIS A 608 -11.87 -28.12 -16.77
C HIS A 608 -13.02 -27.85 -15.79
N VAL A 609 -13.78 -26.75 -15.97
CA VAL A 609 -15.00 -26.48 -15.18
C VAL A 609 -16.08 -27.48 -15.57
N GLY A 610 -16.75 -28.06 -14.58
CA GLY A 610 -17.70 -29.13 -14.77
C GLY A 610 -17.10 -30.54 -14.65
N ASN A 611 -15.81 -30.71 -14.97
CA ASN A 611 -15.11 -31.99 -14.82
C ASN A 611 -14.26 -32.03 -13.54
N VAL A 612 -13.34 -31.08 -13.36
CA VAL A 612 -12.41 -31.02 -12.25
C VAL A 612 -12.83 -29.94 -11.26
N PHE A 613 -13.25 -28.76 -11.77
CA PHE A 613 -13.58 -27.59 -10.97
C PHE A 613 -15.06 -27.22 -11.06
N VAL A 614 -15.53 -26.51 -10.04
CA VAL A 614 -16.80 -25.78 -10.00
C VAL A 614 -16.53 -24.35 -9.53
N LEU A 615 -17.43 -23.42 -9.89
CA LEU A 615 -17.29 -21.99 -9.58
C LEU A 615 -18.45 -21.49 -8.68
N PRO A 616 -18.50 -21.89 -7.39
CA PRO A 616 -19.52 -21.42 -6.48
C PRO A 616 -19.44 -19.89 -6.30
N ARG A 617 -20.61 -19.27 -6.09
CA ARG A 617 -20.67 -17.90 -5.64
C ARG A 617 -20.35 -17.83 -4.14
N ILE A 618 -19.42 -17.00 -3.77
CA ILE A 618 -19.06 -16.78 -2.36
C ILE A 618 -19.06 -15.29 -2.03
N SER A 619 -19.15 -14.98 -0.75
CA SER A 619 -18.89 -13.64 -0.24
C SER A 619 -17.57 -13.64 0.53
N LEU A 620 -16.68 -12.73 0.19
CA LEU A 620 -15.41 -12.54 0.87
C LEU A 620 -15.24 -11.04 1.16
N ASN A 621 -15.05 -10.70 2.43
CA ASN A 621 -14.88 -9.30 2.86
C ASN A 621 -15.99 -8.34 2.38
N GLY A 622 -17.24 -8.82 2.37
CA GLY A 622 -18.40 -8.06 1.91
C GLY A 622 -18.61 -8.01 0.39
N LYS A 623 -17.69 -8.57 -0.39
CA LYS A 623 -17.79 -8.62 -1.86
C LYS A 623 -18.26 -10.00 -2.32
N LYS A 624 -19.17 -10.02 -3.28
CA LYS A 624 -19.69 -11.26 -3.88
C LYS A 624 -18.96 -11.55 -5.19
N GLY A 625 -18.58 -12.82 -5.40
CA GLY A 625 -17.91 -13.27 -6.61
C GLY A 625 -17.87 -14.77 -6.74
N ARG A 626 -17.31 -15.26 -7.86
CA ARG A 626 -17.10 -16.69 -8.09
C ARG A 626 -15.69 -17.08 -7.63
N ALA A 627 -15.59 -18.24 -6.96
CA ALA A 627 -14.31 -18.80 -6.55
C ALA A 627 -14.18 -20.24 -7.08
N TRP A 628 -12.96 -20.68 -7.25
CA TRP A 628 -12.62 -22.01 -7.73
C TRP A 628 -12.73 -23.03 -6.59
N TRP A 629 -13.40 -24.13 -6.86
CA TRP A 629 -13.56 -25.24 -5.96
C TRP A 629 -13.45 -26.57 -6.69
N LEU A 630 -13.09 -27.64 -6.00
CA LEU A 630 -13.03 -28.95 -6.62
C LEU A 630 -14.44 -29.56 -6.75
N LYS A 631 -14.77 -30.15 -7.91
CA LYS A 631 -16.03 -30.84 -8.13
C LYS A 631 -16.16 -31.99 -7.13
N ASP A 632 -15.13 -32.79 -7.00
CA ASP A 632 -15.06 -33.86 -5.99
C ASP A 632 -14.41 -33.34 -4.70
N SER A 633 -15.15 -32.47 -4.02
CA SER A 633 -14.70 -31.86 -2.76
C SER A 633 -14.81 -32.80 -1.57
N ALA A 634 -15.45 -33.94 -1.69
CA ALA A 634 -15.60 -34.94 -0.63
C ALA A 634 -14.25 -35.50 -0.14
N GLN A 635 -13.23 -35.45 -0.97
CA GLN A 635 -11.87 -35.88 -0.63
C GLN A 635 -11.03 -34.84 0.11
N ILE A 636 -11.50 -33.59 0.24
CA ILE A 636 -10.75 -32.54 0.95
C ILE A 636 -10.88 -32.73 2.44
N LYS A 637 -9.76 -33.09 3.07
CA LYS A 637 -9.67 -33.40 4.50
C LYS A 637 -9.11 -32.26 5.36
N VAL A 638 -8.84 -31.11 4.73
CA VAL A 638 -8.17 -29.98 5.37
C VAL A 638 -9.22 -28.99 5.88
N ILE A 639 -9.08 -28.57 7.14
CA ILE A 639 -9.89 -27.50 7.74
C ILE A 639 -9.73 -26.23 6.88
N PRO A 640 -10.81 -25.51 6.59
CA PRO A 640 -10.73 -24.25 5.86
C PRO A 640 -9.66 -23.30 6.41
N LEU A 641 -8.89 -22.71 5.51
CA LEU A 641 -7.77 -21.84 5.88
C LEU A 641 -8.21 -20.71 6.84
N ASN A 642 -9.36 -20.09 6.57
CA ASN A 642 -9.88 -19.03 7.43
C ASN A 642 -10.13 -19.50 8.87
N LYS A 643 -10.61 -20.71 9.05
CA LYS A 643 -10.81 -21.31 10.39
C LYS A 643 -9.46 -21.57 11.09
N ARG A 644 -8.48 -22.11 10.36
CA ARG A 644 -7.12 -22.31 10.89
C ARG A 644 -6.45 -21.00 11.29
N VAL A 645 -6.63 -19.95 10.48
CA VAL A 645 -6.13 -18.60 10.77
C VAL A 645 -6.81 -18.03 12.02
N GLU A 646 -8.14 -18.14 12.12
CA GLU A 646 -8.91 -17.73 13.30
C GLU A 646 -8.39 -18.42 14.57
N GLU A 647 -8.22 -19.74 14.55
CA GLU A 647 -7.68 -20.50 15.68
C GLU A 647 -6.27 -20.06 16.07
N THR A 648 -5.41 -19.81 15.09
CA THR A 648 -4.05 -19.33 15.36
C THR A 648 -4.09 -17.96 16.03
N ILE A 649 -4.93 -17.03 15.57
CA ILE A 649 -5.12 -15.71 16.20
C ILE A 649 -5.62 -15.84 17.63
N VAL A 650 -6.65 -16.68 17.85
CA VAL A 650 -7.20 -16.86 19.19
C VAL A 650 -6.17 -17.47 20.14
N ASN A 651 -5.43 -18.48 19.71
CA ASN A 651 -4.38 -19.10 20.50
C ASN A 651 -3.24 -18.12 20.83
N PHE A 652 -2.86 -17.27 19.88
CA PHE A 652 -1.84 -16.26 20.06
C PHE A 652 -2.28 -15.18 21.06
N LEU A 653 -3.51 -14.65 20.91
CA LEU A 653 -4.06 -13.63 21.80
C LEU A 653 -4.36 -14.19 23.22
N ASN A 654 -4.76 -15.45 23.34
CA ASN A 654 -4.92 -16.10 24.64
C ASN A 654 -3.60 -16.17 25.43
N LYS A 655 -2.48 -16.44 24.75
CA LYS A 655 -1.15 -16.49 25.38
C LYS A 655 -0.62 -15.11 25.76
N ARG A 656 -0.92 -14.07 24.95
CA ARG A 656 -0.35 -12.73 25.10
C ARG A 656 -1.29 -11.69 25.70
N ILE A 657 -2.56 -12.04 25.93
CA ILE A 657 -3.64 -11.19 26.44
C ILE A 657 -3.98 -10.05 25.44
N LYS A 658 -2.97 -9.40 24.87
CA LYS A 658 -3.10 -8.35 23.85
C LYS A 658 -1.88 -8.37 22.93
N ALA A 659 -2.09 -8.01 21.64
CA ALA A 659 -1.02 -7.90 20.66
C ALA A 659 -1.35 -6.83 19.61
N THR A 660 -0.31 -6.32 18.97
CA THR A 660 -0.44 -5.44 17.82
C THR A 660 -0.85 -6.23 16.57
N PHE A 661 -1.46 -5.56 15.59
CA PHE A 661 -1.79 -6.20 14.31
C PHE A 661 -0.54 -6.82 13.63
N THR A 662 0.60 -6.14 13.73
CA THR A 662 1.87 -6.63 13.17
C THR A 662 2.37 -7.90 13.85
N GLU A 663 2.26 -8.01 15.17
CA GLU A 663 2.63 -9.24 15.88
C GLU A 663 1.73 -10.41 15.49
N ILE A 664 0.43 -10.15 15.30
CA ILE A 664 -0.52 -11.15 14.81
C ILE A 664 -0.15 -11.59 13.38
N LEU A 665 0.15 -10.66 12.48
CA LEU A 665 0.62 -10.98 11.12
C LEU A 665 1.93 -11.78 11.14
N THR A 666 2.86 -11.44 12.03
CA THR A 666 4.13 -12.17 12.17
C THR A 666 3.91 -13.64 12.55
N GLU A 667 3.02 -13.90 13.52
CA GLU A 667 2.63 -15.26 13.90
C GLU A 667 2.01 -16.00 12.72
N LEU A 668 1.05 -15.36 12.04
CA LEU A 668 0.35 -15.96 10.90
C LEU A 668 1.28 -16.27 9.71
N TYR A 669 2.21 -15.36 9.38
CA TYR A 669 3.12 -15.56 8.24
C TYR A 669 4.20 -16.61 8.54
N THR A 670 4.50 -16.82 9.83
CA THR A 670 5.34 -17.92 10.26
C THR A 670 4.62 -19.26 10.14
N ALA A 671 3.33 -19.28 10.49
CA ALA A 671 2.51 -20.50 10.45
C ALA A 671 2.04 -20.87 9.04
N TYR A 672 1.69 -19.88 8.20
CA TYR A 672 1.10 -20.07 6.87
C TYR A 672 1.98 -19.45 5.79
N LYS A 673 2.65 -20.30 5.01
CA LYS A 673 3.67 -19.90 4.03
C LYS A 673 3.16 -19.94 2.60
N ASN A 674 3.74 -19.14 1.72
CA ASN A 674 3.49 -19.12 0.27
C ASN A 674 2.00 -18.84 -0.05
N SER A 675 1.37 -19.70 -0.83
CA SER A 675 -0.05 -19.60 -1.23
C SER A 675 -1.06 -19.75 -0.09
N LEU A 676 -0.62 -20.12 1.11
CA LEU A 676 -1.44 -20.18 2.32
C LEU A 676 -1.34 -18.91 3.16
N THR A 677 -0.41 -18.00 2.87
CA THR A 677 -0.30 -16.73 3.60
C THR A 677 -1.62 -15.97 3.51
N PRO A 678 -2.27 -15.65 4.65
CA PRO A 678 -3.54 -14.92 4.62
C PRO A 678 -3.30 -13.46 4.21
N ASP A 679 -4.24 -12.87 3.49
CA ASP A 679 -4.23 -11.45 3.22
C ASP A 679 -4.64 -10.63 4.45
N SER A 680 -4.19 -9.37 4.49
CA SER A 680 -4.42 -8.50 5.65
C SER A 680 -5.91 -8.15 5.86
N GLN A 681 -6.72 -8.14 4.81
CA GLN A 681 -8.16 -7.87 4.92
C GLN A 681 -8.89 -9.04 5.57
N SER A 682 -8.61 -10.26 5.14
CA SER A 682 -9.17 -11.47 5.75
C SER A 682 -8.80 -11.57 7.24
N VAL A 683 -7.54 -11.27 7.58
CA VAL A 683 -7.11 -11.22 8.99
C VAL A 683 -7.85 -10.14 9.77
N MET A 684 -8.01 -8.95 9.19
CA MET A 684 -8.76 -7.86 9.82
C MET A 684 -10.24 -8.20 9.99
N ALA A 685 -10.86 -8.84 9.00
CA ALA A 685 -12.25 -9.30 9.08
C ALA A 685 -12.45 -10.30 10.22
N ILE A 686 -11.55 -11.28 10.35
CA ILE A 686 -11.56 -12.23 11.46
C ILE A 686 -11.40 -11.50 12.80
N LEU A 687 -10.44 -10.61 12.93
CA LEU A 687 -10.21 -9.84 14.16
C LEU A 687 -11.42 -9.01 14.59
N ASN A 688 -12.11 -8.38 13.65
CA ASN A 688 -13.33 -7.61 13.94
C ASN A 688 -14.45 -8.49 14.52
N VAL A 689 -14.49 -9.77 14.16
CA VAL A 689 -15.45 -10.75 14.71
C VAL A 689 -15.05 -11.19 16.11
N ILE A 690 -13.80 -11.63 16.30
CA ILE A 690 -13.36 -12.33 17.53
C ILE A 690 -12.68 -11.45 18.58
N ALA A 691 -12.27 -10.23 18.23
CA ALA A 691 -11.42 -9.38 19.08
C ALA A 691 -11.94 -7.94 19.16
N LEU A 692 -11.50 -7.23 20.21
CA LEU A 692 -11.73 -5.80 20.42
C LEU A 692 -10.42 -5.03 20.22
N LYS A 693 -10.52 -3.86 19.63
CA LYS A 693 -9.41 -2.92 19.53
C LYS A 693 -9.23 -2.20 20.87
N SER A 694 -8.04 -2.29 21.46
CA SER A 694 -7.69 -1.68 22.74
C SER A 694 -6.55 -0.68 22.54
N GLY A 695 -6.86 0.62 22.53
CA GLY A 695 -5.89 1.68 22.23
C GLY A 695 -5.45 1.77 20.76
N GLU A 696 -4.38 2.53 20.49
CA GLU A 696 -3.83 2.66 19.12
C GLU A 696 -3.12 1.34 18.71
N ASN A 697 -3.74 0.55 17.86
CA ASN A 697 -3.21 -0.67 17.23
C ASN A 697 -3.07 -1.94 18.08
N MET A 698 -3.63 -2.01 19.28
CA MET A 698 -3.66 -3.23 20.10
C MET A 698 -4.98 -3.98 19.95
N TRP A 699 -4.92 -5.32 19.93
CA TRP A 699 -6.07 -6.22 19.85
C TRP A 699 -6.10 -7.15 21.05
N ARG A 700 -7.29 -7.41 21.58
CA ARG A 700 -7.55 -8.41 22.62
C ARG A 700 -8.79 -9.21 22.27
N LEU A 701 -8.89 -10.46 22.71
CA LEU A 701 -10.11 -11.25 22.49
C LEU A 701 -11.32 -10.59 23.15
N LYS A 702 -12.48 -10.73 22.50
CA LYS A 702 -13.77 -10.38 23.10
C LYS A 702 -14.05 -11.32 24.29
N PRO A 703 -14.67 -10.86 25.38
CA PRO A 703 -15.14 -11.73 26.46
C PRO A 703 -16.00 -12.88 25.94
N SER A 704 -16.94 -12.58 25.04
CA SER A 704 -17.78 -13.60 24.39
C SER A 704 -17.00 -14.68 23.65
N THR A 705 -15.88 -14.35 23.03
CA THR A 705 -15.02 -15.35 22.35
C THR A 705 -14.34 -16.28 23.36
N ILE A 706 -13.97 -15.75 24.52
CA ILE A 706 -13.35 -16.51 25.62
C ILE A 706 -14.39 -17.43 26.28
N GLU A 707 -15.57 -16.89 26.55
CA GLU A 707 -16.68 -17.64 27.15
C GLU A 707 -17.18 -18.76 26.25
N TYR A 708 -17.33 -18.45 24.94
CA TYR A 708 -17.68 -19.46 23.94
C TYR A 708 -16.74 -20.67 23.96
N ARG A 709 -15.42 -20.45 23.95
CA ARG A 709 -14.46 -21.55 23.99
C ARG A 709 -14.57 -22.38 25.27
N LYS A 710 -14.69 -21.71 26.40
CA LYS A 710 -14.86 -22.41 27.67
C LYS A 710 -16.12 -23.24 27.68
N ALA A 711 -17.23 -22.70 27.21
CA ALA A 711 -18.51 -23.42 27.15
C ALA A 711 -18.47 -24.60 26.16
N HIS A 712 -17.79 -24.41 25.00
CA HIS A 712 -17.61 -25.49 24.02
C HIS A 712 -16.78 -26.65 24.58
N GLU A 713 -15.63 -26.36 25.18
CA GLU A 713 -14.77 -27.37 25.81
C GLU A 713 -15.47 -28.07 26.97
N GLU A 714 -16.23 -27.34 27.77
CA GLU A 714 -17.06 -27.85 28.85
C GLU A 714 -18.15 -28.80 28.37
N MET A 715 -18.84 -28.43 27.26
CA MET A 715 -19.89 -29.24 26.66
C MET A 715 -19.33 -30.58 26.12
N ILE A 716 -18.21 -30.51 25.37
CA ILE A 716 -17.54 -31.73 24.91
C ILE A 716 -17.15 -32.64 26.09
N TYR A 717 -16.65 -32.05 27.16
CA TYR A 717 -16.31 -32.80 28.35
C TYR A 717 -17.55 -33.51 28.97
N TYR A 718 -18.66 -32.78 29.15
CA TYR A 718 -19.88 -33.36 29.71
C TYR A 718 -20.50 -34.41 28.82
N LEU A 719 -20.58 -34.18 27.51
CA LEU A 719 -21.01 -35.19 26.53
C LEU A 719 -20.15 -36.45 26.61
N GLY A 720 -18.82 -36.29 26.74
CA GLY A 720 -17.93 -37.43 26.90
C GLY A 720 -18.17 -38.23 28.22
N ILE A 721 -18.44 -37.54 29.34
CA ILE A 721 -18.76 -38.19 30.62
C ILE A 721 -20.12 -38.89 30.56
N ILE A 722 -21.13 -38.25 29.94
CA ILE A 722 -22.46 -38.84 29.75
C ILE A 722 -22.36 -40.12 28.92
N GLY A 723 -21.69 -40.02 27.71
CA GLY A 723 -21.52 -41.19 26.86
C GLY A 723 -20.87 -42.37 27.59
N LYS A 724 -19.82 -42.13 28.38
CA LYS A 724 -19.17 -43.17 29.21
C LYS A 724 -20.09 -43.77 30.24
N LYS A 725 -20.87 -42.94 30.94
CA LYS A 725 -21.85 -43.46 31.93
C LYS A 725 -22.94 -44.30 31.29
N LEU A 726 -23.25 -44.05 30.03
CA LEU A 726 -24.16 -44.85 29.25
C LEU A 726 -23.54 -46.08 28.58
N GLY A 727 -22.24 -46.32 28.84
CA GLY A 727 -21.52 -47.49 28.34
C GLY A 727 -20.89 -47.36 26.94
N TYR A 728 -20.91 -46.16 26.36
CA TYR A 728 -20.29 -45.89 25.07
C TYR A 728 -18.77 -45.62 25.16
N LYS A 729 -18.07 -46.04 24.14
CA LYS A 729 -16.73 -45.55 23.85
C LYS A 729 -16.78 -44.13 23.27
N ILE A 730 -15.82 -43.30 23.57
CA ILE A 730 -15.78 -41.89 23.17
C ILE A 730 -14.68 -41.65 22.15
N GLY A 731 -15.04 -41.02 21.05
CA GLY A 731 -14.12 -40.39 20.08
C GLY A 731 -14.33 -38.89 20.06
N ILE A 732 -13.25 -38.12 19.93
CA ILE A 732 -13.30 -36.68 19.76
C ILE A 732 -12.50 -36.25 18.52
N ALA A 733 -12.88 -35.13 17.91
CA ALA A 733 -12.19 -34.62 16.73
C ALA A 733 -10.69 -34.42 17.00
N VAL A 734 -9.87 -34.57 15.97
CA VAL A 734 -8.41 -34.47 16.09
C VAL A 734 -7.99 -33.11 16.67
N ASP A 735 -8.72 -32.04 16.33
CA ASP A 735 -8.47 -30.73 16.83
C ASP A 735 -8.91 -30.54 18.28
N GLU A 736 -9.97 -31.21 18.70
CA GLU A 736 -10.47 -31.23 20.08
C GLU A 736 -9.51 -31.98 21.03
N CYS A 737 -8.74 -32.94 20.52
CA CYS A 737 -7.74 -33.67 21.31
C CYS A 737 -6.70 -32.76 21.98
N LYS A 738 -6.42 -31.62 21.41
CA LYS A 738 -5.42 -30.66 21.92
C LYS A 738 -6.00 -29.66 22.92
N LYS A 739 -7.33 -29.54 22.96
CA LYS A 739 -8.02 -28.60 23.85
C LYS A 739 -8.01 -29.10 25.29
N ALA A 740 -8.15 -28.19 26.24
CA ALA A 740 -8.05 -28.52 27.68
C ALA A 740 -9.26 -27.97 28.44
N TRP A 741 -9.79 -28.77 29.34
CA TRP A 741 -10.78 -28.40 30.32
C TRP A 741 -10.17 -28.53 31.74
N LYS A 742 -10.35 -27.47 32.56
CA LYS A 742 -9.78 -27.41 33.94
C LYS A 742 -8.28 -27.78 34.01
N GLY A 743 -7.52 -27.30 33.02
CA GLY A 743 -6.06 -27.45 32.96
C GLY A 743 -5.56 -28.83 32.47
N LYS A 744 -6.44 -29.74 32.09
CA LYS A 744 -6.09 -31.05 31.55
C LYS A 744 -6.65 -31.21 30.14
N ARG A 745 -5.91 -31.86 29.24
CA ARG A 745 -6.37 -32.08 27.86
C ARG A 745 -7.63 -32.95 27.83
N LEU A 746 -8.57 -32.62 26.94
CA LEU A 746 -9.82 -33.38 26.79
C LEU A 746 -9.57 -34.87 26.47
N ILE A 747 -8.58 -35.17 25.66
CA ILE A 747 -8.20 -36.54 25.32
C ILE A 747 -7.78 -37.34 26.55
N ASP A 748 -7.09 -36.71 27.47
CA ASP A 748 -6.61 -37.38 28.73
C ASP A 748 -7.75 -37.50 29.74
N LEU A 749 -8.59 -36.44 29.85
CA LEU A 749 -9.76 -36.44 30.76
C LEU A 749 -10.81 -37.48 30.35
N LEU A 750 -11.07 -37.59 29.05
CA LEU A 750 -12.07 -38.47 28.50
C LEU A 750 -11.52 -39.86 28.18
N LYS A 751 -10.22 -40.12 28.36
CA LYS A 751 -9.58 -41.39 28.02
C LYS A 751 -10.08 -41.93 26.67
N VAL A 752 -9.95 -41.08 25.66
CA VAL A 752 -10.49 -41.31 24.32
C VAL A 752 -9.79 -42.48 23.63
N GLU A 753 -10.55 -43.35 22.95
CA GLU A 753 -9.96 -44.37 22.10
C GLU A 753 -9.35 -43.76 20.86
N ARG A 754 -8.08 -44.01 20.59
CA ARG A 754 -7.35 -43.39 19.44
C ARG A 754 -7.61 -44.22 18.18
N ASN A 755 -8.16 -43.57 17.15
CA ASN A 755 -8.35 -44.12 15.82
C ASN A 755 -9.17 -45.43 15.74
N PRO A 756 -10.36 -45.58 16.34
CA PRO A 756 -11.20 -46.72 16.09
C PRO A 756 -11.55 -46.80 14.59
N SER A 757 -11.66 -48.04 14.09
CA SER A 757 -12.06 -48.33 12.73
C SER A 757 -13.54 -48.70 12.70
N PHE A 758 -14.28 -48.18 11.77
CA PHE A 758 -15.71 -48.47 11.58
C PHE A 758 -15.90 -49.19 10.26
N PRO A 759 -15.99 -50.52 10.24
CA PRO A 759 -16.05 -51.33 9.01
C PRO A 759 -17.22 -50.98 8.09
N ASP A 760 -18.36 -50.64 8.67
CA ASP A 760 -19.60 -50.32 7.96
C ASP A 760 -19.61 -48.96 7.31
N ILE A 761 -18.57 -48.16 7.54
CA ILE A 761 -18.45 -46.84 6.98
C ILE A 761 -17.39 -46.86 5.87
N PRO A 762 -17.69 -46.42 4.66
CA PRO A 762 -16.71 -46.36 3.59
C PRO A 762 -15.44 -45.64 4.00
N LYS A 763 -14.25 -46.14 3.60
CA LYS A 763 -12.94 -45.62 4.03
C LYS A 763 -12.80 -44.10 3.88
N TRP A 764 -13.49 -43.51 2.89
CA TRP A 764 -13.51 -42.08 2.68
C TRP A 764 -14.42 -41.29 3.65
N ASN A 765 -15.49 -41.93 4.20
CA ASN A 765 -16.37 -41.37 5.24
C ASN A 765 -15.79 -41.54 6.65
N ASN A 766 -15.01 -42.58 6.88
CA ASN A 766 -14.33 -42.82 8.17
C ASN A 766 -13.50 -41.60 8.63
N ARG A 767 -12.98 -40.81 7.68
CA ARG A 767 -12.22 -39.62 8.03
C ARG A 767 -13.08 -38.36 8.25
N ARG A 768 -14.34 -38.33 7.82
CA ARG A 768 -15.30 -37.27 8.13
C ARG A 768 -15.81 -37.34 9.54
N ILE A 769 -15.96 -38.52 10.07
CA ILE A 769 -16.39 -38.75 11.44
C ILE A 769 -15.42 -38.12 12.46
N TRP A 770 -14.12 -38.07 12.15
CA TRP A 770 -13.11 -37.47 13.00
C TRP A 770 -13.07 -35.92 12.93
N ARG A 771 -14.03 -35.30 12.28
CA ARG A 771 -14.28 -33.86 12.28
C ARG A 771 -15.45 -33.46 13.16
N VAL A 772 -16.29 -34.43 13.53
CA VAL A 772 -17.37 -34.22 14.48
C VAL A 772 -16.79 -34.03 15.86
N ASP A 773 -17.19 -33.01 16.57
CA ASP A 773 -16.62 -32.60 17.86
C ASP A 773 -16.51 -33.74 18.84
N ILE A 774 -17.56 -34.55 18.96
CA ILE A 774 -17.57 -35.77 19.81
C ILE A 774 -18.51 -36.84 19.22
N ILE A 775 -18.06 -38.07 19.27
CA ILE A 775 -18.83 -39.25 18.88
C ILE A 775 -18.92 -40.25 20.01
N TRP A 776 -20.05 -40.93 20.11
CA TRP A 776 -20.24 -42.12 20.94
C TRP A 776 -20.38 -43.33 20.05
N PHE A 777 -19.70 -44.40 20.39
CA PHE A 777 -19.72 -45.62 19.58
C PHE A 777 -19.65 -46.88 20.42
N SER A 778 -20.24 -47.96 19.92
CA SER A 778 -20.19 -49.26 20.54
C SER A 778 -19.58 -50.28 19.56
N LYS A 779 -18.65 -51.10 20.01
CA LYS A 779 -17.85 -51.99 19.17
C LYS A 779 -17.28 -51.24 17.98
N ASP A 780 -17.78 -51.50 16.76
CA ASP A 780 -17.28 -50.94 15.50
C ASP A 780 -18.31 -50.04 14.80
N LYS A 781 -19.35 -49.54 15.51
CA LYS A 781 -20.43 -48.72 15.00
C LYS A 781 -20.52 -47.41 15.74
N VAL A 782 -20.64 -46.28 14.97
CA VAL A 782 -20.98 -44.98 15.53
C VAL A 782 -22.48 -44.96 15.83
N ASP A 783 -22.82 -44.76 17.10
CA ASP A 783 -24.19 -44.68 17.56
C ASP A 783 -24.72 -43.25 17.60
N PHE A 784 -23.87 -42.31 18.04
CA PHE A 784 -24.20 -40.87 18.14
C PHE A 784 -23.00 -40.01 17.73
N ALA A 785 -23.32 -38.88 17.08
CA ALA A 785 -22.37 -37.87 16.67
C ALA A 785 -22.92 -36.48 17.04
N PHE A 786 -22.11 -35.67 17.70
CA PHE A 786 -22.50 -34.38 18.24
C PHE A 786 -21.54 -33.30 17.72
N GLU A 787 -22.12 -32.23 17.14
CA GLU A 787 -21.48 -30.95 16.89
C GLU A 787 -21.91 -29.97 17.97
N VAL A 788 -20.96 -29.34 18.61
CA VAL A 788 -21.22 -28.42 19.72
C VAL A 788 -21.19 -26.99 19.19
N GLU A 789 -22.34 -26.41 18.94
CA GLU A 789 -22.49 -25.03 18.49
C GLU A 789 -23.09 -24.13 19.57
N TYR A 790 -22.59 -22.91 19.68
CA TYR A 790 -23.07 -21.90 20.63
C TYR A 790 -23.70 -20.73 19.89
N SER A 791 -24.36 -20.96 18.77
CA SER A 791 -25.08 -19.91 18.04
C SER A 791 -26.58 -20.24 17.98
N THR A 792 -27.40 -19.21 18.02
CA THR A 792 -28.86 -19.33 17.86
C THR A 792 -29.30 -19.61 16.41
N THR A 793 -28.38 -19.76 15.49
CA THR A 793 -28.59 -20.06 14.07
C THR A 793 -27.87 -21.35 13.71
N ILE A 794 -28.60 -22.43 13.59
CA ILE A 794 -28.16 -23.65 12.89
C ILE A 794 -28.23 -23.33 11.41
N ASN A 795 -27.12 -23.29 10.72
CA ASN A 795 -27.03 -23.17 9.26
C ASN A 795 -26.95 -24.56 8.61
#